data_4c417d21e7fc7fce60eb8ef0012a0402
#
_entry.id   4c417d21e7fc7fce60eb8ef0012a0402
#
_cell.length_a   1.000
_cell.length_b   1.000
_cell.length_c   1.000
_cell.angle_alpha   90.00
_cell.angle_beta   90.00
_cell.angle_gamma   90.00
#
_symmetry.space_group_name_H-M   'P 1'
#
loop_
_entity.id
_entity.type
_entity.pdbx_description
1 polymer ?
#
loop_
_entity_poly.entity_id
_entity_poly.type
_entity_poly.pdbx_seq_one_letter_code
_entity_poly.pdbx_strand_id
1 'polypeptide(L)'
;MDIIKKLAEELSIGRHQAEAAVKLIDEGNTIPFIARYRKEATGSLNDEVLRNLDERLKYLRNLEDRKSQVIASIAEQEKLTPELELKIKEAQTLVAVEDLYRPYKPKRRTRAMIAKEKGLEPLADLISMQMTAEPVEKAAAGFVSEEKGVASVQEAIQGARDILAERISDNAAFRTYIRNITMNKGVIQSSAKDEKAQSVYEMYYNYEEPVKKAAGHRVLALNRGENEKMLTVKILAPEEQILGYLEKQTIVRDNLYTTPILKEAAADSYSRLIGPSIEREIRSDLTEKAEEGAIKVFGKNLEQLLMQPPIVGRVVLGWDPAFRTGCKLAVVDSTGKVLDTVVIYPTAPQNKVEESRKILKDFIKKYNISLISVGNGTASRESEQIIVDLLKEIREQVQYVIVNEAGASVYSASKLATEEFPAFDVGQRSAVSIARRLQDPLSELVKIDPKSIGVGQYQHDMNQKRLGEALEGVVEDCVNKVGVDLNTASASLLEYVSGINKTLARNIVAYREENGAFKSRKQLLKVAKLGPKAFEQCAGFMRITGGENPLDGTSVHPESYDAAGKLLEKLGYKPEELSGGGLLGISRKIKDYKRTAQDLGIGEITLRDIAGELEKPARDPRDEMPRPILRSDILEMKDLEPGMVLKGTVRNVIDFGAFVDIGVHQDGLVHISQMTDKYIKHPLEAVSVGDIVDVKILSVDLAKKRISLTMKGVK
;
A
#
# COMPACT_ATOMS: atom_id res chain seq x y z
N MET A 1 3.14 -10.86 27.39
CA MET A 1 4.32 -10.35 26.60
C MET A 1 4.52 -8.87 26.94
N ASP A 2 5.77 -8.38 27.03
CA ASP A 2 6.03 -6.93 27.09
C ASP A 2 5.96 -6.36 25.65
N ILE A 3 4.79 -5.81 25.29
CA ILE A 3 4.51 -5.28 23.95
C ILE A 3 5.44 -4.12 23.61
N ILE A 4 5.73 -3.23 24.59
CA ILE A 4 6.61 -2.07 24.36
C ILE A 4 8.04 -2.53 24.02
N LYS A 5 8.56 -3.48 24.78
CA LYS A 5 9.89 -4.06 24.51
C LYS A 5 9.93 -4.70 23.12
N LYS A 6 8.88 -5.45 22.76
CA LYS A 6 8.80 -6.13 21.47
C LYS A 6 8.75 -5.16 20.30
N LEU A 7 7.96 -4.09 20.40
CA LEU A 7 7.90 -3.02 19.41
C LEU A 7 9.26 -2.34 19.24
N ALA A 8 9.93 -2.01 20.36
CA ALA A 8 11.24 -1.36 20.32
C ALA A 8 12.29 -2.22 19.59
N GLU A 9 12.31 -3.53 19.87
CA GLU A 9 13.22 -4.47 19.23
C GLU A 9 12.94 -4.64 17.73
N GLU A 10 11.68 -4.86 17.35
CA GLU A 10 11.27 -5.11 15.95
C GLU A 10 11.44 -3.89 15.05
N LEU A 11 11.18 -2.69 15.57
CA LEU A 11 11.30 -1.44 14.81
C LEU A 11 12.66 -0.76 14.97
N SER A 12 13.58 -1.34 15.75
CA SER A 12 14.89 -0.78 16.02
C SER A 12 14.85 0.65 16.57
N ILE A 13 13.89 0.92 17.48
CA ILE A 13 13.72 2.21 18.17
C ILE A 13 13.97 2.09 19.68
N GLY A 14 14.18 3.22 20.35
CA GLY A 14 14.34 3.23 21.80
C GLY A 14 13.05 2.84 22.54
N ARG A 15 13.16 2.12 23.67
CA ARG A 15 11.99 1.74 24.47
C ARG A 15 11.13 2.95 24.86
N HIS A 16 11.76 4.04 25.26
CA HIS A 16 11.06 5.27 25.61
C HIS A 16 10.28 5.90 24.45
N GLN A 17 10.84 5.75 23.21
CA GLN A 17 10.16 6.22 22.00
C GLN A 17 8.91 5.38 21.71
N ALA A 18 9.01 4.06 21.82
CA ALA A 18 7.88 3.16 21.67
C ALA A 18 6.78 3.43 22.70
N GLU A 19 7.17 3.62 23.97
CA GLU A 19 6.25 3.92 25.06
C GLU A 19 5.51 5.25 24.86
N ALA A 20 6.24 6.30 24.50
CA ALA A 20 5.67 7.62 24.20
C ALA A 20 4.71 7.57 23.00
N ALA A 21 5.11 6.88 21.90
CA ALA A 21 4.27 6.74 20.71
C ALA A 21 2.99 5.96 21.01
N VAL A 22 3.07 4.82 21.72
CA VAL A 22 1.90 4.03 22.12
C VAL A 22 0.97 4.85 23.00
N LYS A 23 1.50 5.60 23.96
CA LYS A 23 0.68 6.46 24.83
C LYS A 23 -0.08 7.52 24.01
N LEU A 24 0.60 8.20 23.08
CA LEU A 24 -0.03 9.21 22.23
C LEU A 24 -1.11 8.62 21.32
N ILE A 25 -0.89 7.43 20.76
CA ILE A 25 -1.88 6.70 19.96
C ILE A 25 -3.10 6.34 20.82
N ASP A 26 -2.88 5.83 22.02
CA ASP A 26 -3.96 5.46 22.96
C ASP A 26 -4.78 6.67 23.43
N GLU A 27 -4.15 7.85 23.49
CA GLU A 27 -4.84 9.13 23.74
C GLU A 27 -5.66 9.62 22.53
N GLY A 28 -5.64 8.88 21.41
CA GLY A 28 -6.40 9.16 20.19
C GLY A 28 -5.79 10.27 19.33
N ASN A 29 -4.48 10.48 19.40
CA ASN A 29 -3.78 11.37 18.47
C ASN A 29 -3.56 10.66 17.14
N THR A 30 -3.68 11.41 16.04
CA THR A 30 -3.42 10.91 14.68
C THR A 30 -1.93 10.78 14.41
N ILE A 31 -1.55 9.90 13.49
CA ILE A 31 -0.15 9.69 13.12
C ILE A 31 0.52 10.97 12.57
N PRO A 32 -0.09 11.73 11.64
CA PRO A 32 0.50 12.98 11.15
C PRO A 32 0.73 14.01 12.27
N PHE A 33 -0.21 14.11 13.21
CA PHE A 33 -0.08 15.03 14.35
C PHE A 33 1.08 14.63 15.26
N ILE A 34 1.22 13.35 15.59
CA ILE A 34 2.33 12.84 16.40
C ILE A 34 3.66 13.11 15.71
N ALA A 35 3.78 12.77 14.43
CA ALA A 35 4.99 12.93 13.65
C ALA A 35 5.42 14.40 13.53
N ARG A 36 4.47 15.32 13.41
CA ARG A 36 4.77 16.75 13.21
C ARG A 36 4.93 17.52 14.52
N TYR A 37 4.03 17.31 15.49
CA TYR A 37 3.89 18.16 16.67
C TYR A 37 4.24 17.51 18.00
N ARG A 38 4.62 16.22 18.01
CA ARG A 38 5.03 15.48 19.22
C ARG A 38 6.43 14.86 19.10
N LYS A 39 7.28 15.49 18.27
CA LYS A 39 8.67 15.04 18.02
C LYS A 39 9.52 14.95 19.27
N GLU A 40 9.37 15.90 20.20
CA GLU A 40 10.10 15.89 21.48
C GLU A 40 9.79 14.62 22.30
N ALA A 41 8.52 14.24 22.37
CA ALA A 41 8.08 13.07 23.12
C ALA A 41 8.53 11.77 22.47
N THR A 42 8.49 11.68 21.14
CA THR A 42 8.78 10.46 20.37
C THR A 42 10.24 10.35 19.92
N GLY A 43 11.07 11.38 20.18
CA GLY A 43 12.44 11.43 19.66
C GLY A 43 12.48 11.46 18.13
N SER A 44 11.57 12.22 17.51
CA SER A 44 11.48 12.46 16.06
C SER A 44 11.18 11.22 15.21
N LEU A 45 10.34 10.31 15.70
CA LEU A 45 9.81 9.22 14.85
C LEU A 45 9.02 9.82 13.68
N ASN A 46 9.30 9.35 12.48
CA ASN A 46 8.61 9.78 11.26
C ASN A 46 7.28 9.03 11.05
N ASP A 47 6.49 9.48 10.07
CA ASP A 47 5.17 8.92 9.75
C ASP A 47 5.24 7.41 9.45
N GLU A 48 6.23 6.97 8.67
CA GLU A 48 6.39 5.56 8.28
C GLU A 48 6.64 4.67 9.52
N VAL A 49 7.54 5.07 10.40
CA VAL A 49 7.83 4.32 11.64
C VAL A 49 6.61 4.29 12.56
N LEU A 50 5.90 5.41 12.70
CA LEU A 50 4.70 5.50 13.54
C LEU A 50 3.54 4.66 12.98
N ARG A 51 3.34 4.60 11.66
CA ARG A 51 2.35 3.71 11.04
C ARG A 51 2.70 2.24 11.24
N ASN A 52 3.95 1.87 11.01
CA ASN A 52 4.42 0.51 11.27
C ASN A 52 4.25 0.12 12.75
N LEU A 53 4.50 1.07 13.67
CA LEU A 53 4.30 0.87 15.10
C LEU A 53 2.82 0.64 15.44
N ASP A 54 1.92 1.45 14.92
CA ASP A 54 0.47 1.34 15.16
C ASP A 54 -0.08 0.00 14.64
N GLU A 55 0.31 -0.39 13.42
CA GLU A 55 -0.07 -1.68 12.85
C GLU A 55 0.45 -2.86 13.68
N ARG A 56 1.72 -2.78 14.07
CA ARG A 56 2.34 -3.85 14.86
C ARG A 56 1.76 -3.90 16.27
N LEU A 57 1.45 -2.76 16.88
CA LEU A 57 0.76 -2.65 18.15
C LEU A 57 -0.60 -3.36 18.12
N LYS A 58 -1.40 -3.09 17.09
CA LYS A 58 -2.70 -3.75 16.87
C LYS A 58 -2.55 -5.26 16.75
N TYR A 59 -1.56 -5.73 15.98
CA TYR A 59 -1.27 -7.16 15.86
C TYR A 59 -0.88 -7.81 17.20
N LEU A 60 0.02 -7.19 17.96
CA LEU A 60 0.49 -7.73 19.24
C LEU A 60 -0.62 -7.74 20.32
N ARG A 61 -1.47 -6.72 20.34
CA ARG A 61 -2.66 -6.70 21.19
C ARG A 61 -3.63 -7.82 20.83
N ASN A 62 -3.93 -8.00 19.55
CA ASN A 62 -4.76 -9.09 19.07
C ASN A 62 -4.17 -10.47 19.42
N LEU A 63 -2.84 -10.62 19.33
CA LEU A 63 -2.16 -11.85 19.75
C LEU A 63 -2.37 -12.13 21.27
N GLU A 64 -2.19 -11.13 22.13
CA GLU A 64 -2.38 -11.29 23.59
C GLU A 64 -3.85 -11.57 23.95
N ASP A 65 -4.79 -10.87 23.30
CA ASP A 65 -6.22 -11.13 23.44
C ASP A 65 -6.56 -12.57 23.02
N ARG A 66 -6.00 -13.03 21.90
CA ARG A 66 -6.22 -14.40 21.42
C ARG A 66 -5.65 -15.44 22.37
N LYS A 67 -4.46 -15.23 22.94
CA LYS A 67 -3.90 -16.09 23.98
C LYS A 67 -4.84 -16.21 25.18
N SER A 68 -5.37 -15.08 25.65
CA SER A 68 -6.29 -15.03 26.78
C SER A 68 -7.57 -15.80 26.48
N GLN A 69 -8.15 -15.65 25.29
CA GLN A 69 -9.34 -16.39 24.86
C GLN A 69 -9.07 -17.89 24.79
N VAL A 70 -7.93 -18.30 24.24
CA VAL A 70 -7.55 -19.70 24.13
C VAL A 70 -7.33 -20.33 25.50
N ILE A 71 -6.64 -19.66 26.41
CA ILE A 71 -6.44 -20.13 27.80
C ILE A 71 -7.79 -20.30 28.48
N ALA A 72 -8.70 -19.32 28.39
CA ALA A 72 -10.03 -19.41 28.98
C ALA A 72 -10.83 -20.60 28.41
N SER A 73 -10.82 -20.77 27.08
CA SER A 73 -11.54 -21.87 26.43
C SER A 73 -11.01 -23.27 26.79
N ILE A 74 -9.71 -23.42 27.05
CA ILE A 74 -9.13 -24.69 27.50
C ILE A 74 -9.41 -24.93 28.97
N ALA A 75 -9.40 -23.85 29.79
CA ALA A 75 -9.74 -23.92 31.21
C ALA A 75 -11.21 -24.34 31.44
N GLU A 76 -12.15 -23.83 30.65
CA GLU A 76 -13.56 -24.24 30.66
C GLU A 76 -13.75 -25.74 30.35
N GLN A 77 -12.82 -26.34 29.62
CA GLN A 77 -12.81 -27.77 29.33
C GLN A 77 -12.10 -28.61 30.41
N GLU A 78 -11.63 -28.00 31.51
CA GLU A 78 -10.85 -28.63 32.57
C GLU A 78 -9.55 -29.31 32.08
N LYS A 79 -8.99 -28.84 30.96
CA LYS A 79 -7.80 -29.43 30.29
C LYS A 79 -6.57 -28.55 30.33
N LEU A 80 -6.64 -27.38 30.97
CA LEU A 80 -5.52 -26.47 31.06
C LEU A 80 -4.50 -26.95 32.09
N THR A 81 -3.28 -27.21 31.61
CA THR A 81 -2.13 -27.53 32.49
C THR A 81 -1.23 -26.32 32.61
N PRO A 82 -0.46 -26.16 33.74
CA PRO A 82 0.49 -25.06 33.90
C PRO A 82 1.53 -24.99 32.77
N GLU A 83 1.98 -26.14 32.26
CA GLU A 83 2.93 -26.22 31.15
C GLU A 83 2.33 -25.70 29.84
N LEU A 84 1.07 -26.08 29.53
CA LEU A 84 0.36 -25.62 28.34
C LEU A 84 0.10 -24.12 28.41
N GLU A 85 -0.33 -23.63 29.56
CA GLU A 85 -0.54 -22.20 29.78
C GLU A 85 0.75 -21.41 29.53
N LEU A 86 1.88 -21.88 30.05
CA LEU A 86 3.18 -21.26 29.81
C LEU A 86 3.54 -21.22 28.32
N LYS A 87 3.39 -22.35 27.60
CA LYS A 87 3.64 -22.42 26.15
C LYS A 87 2.76 -21.47 25.36
N ILE A 88 1.49 -21.32 25.72
CA ILE A 88 0.58 -20.37 25.06
C ILE A 88 1.03 -18.93 25.34
N LYS A 89 1.38 -18.59 26.59
CA LYS A 89 1.87 -17.26 26.96
C LYS A 89 3.18 -16.90 26.24
N GLU A 90 4.04 -17.84 26.03
CA GLU A 90 5.35 -17.66 25.33
C GLU A 90 5.24 -17.63 23.80
N ALA A 91 4.14 -18.09 23.23
CA ALA A 91 3.94 -18.10 21.79
C ALA A 91 4.10 -16.69 21.19
N GLN A 92 4.87 -16.58 20.09
CA GLN A 92 5.22 -15.29 19.45
C GLN A 92 4.35 -14.96 18.24
N THR A 93 3.52 -15.91 17.79
CA THR A 93 2.67 -15.75 16.61
C THR A 93 1.31 -16.37 16.83
N LEU A 94 0.30 -15.86 16.11
CA LEU A 94 -1.06 -16.42 16.12
C LEU A 94 -1.05 -17.90 15.68
N VAL A 95 -0.22 -18.27 14.70
CA VAL A 95 -0.10 -19.65 14.21
C VAL A 95 0.35 -20.58 15.33
N ALA A 96 1.35 -20.18 16.13
CA ALA A 96 1.81 -20.98 17.27
C ALA A 96 0.71 -21.16 18.34
N VAL A 97 -0.07 -20.10 18.60
CA VAL A 97 -1.22 -20.18 19.51
C VAL A 97 -2.29 -21.14 18.98
N GLU A 98 -2.63 -21.04 17.69
CA GLU A 98 -3.63 -21.92 17.06
C GLU A 98 -3.17 -23.38 17.01
N ASP A 99 -1.88 -23.65 16.79
CA ASP A 99 -1.34 -25.03 16.85
C ASP A 99 -1.45 -25.61 18.25
N LEU A 100 -1.19 -24.83 19.31
CA LEU A 100 -1.36 -25.26 20.70
C LEU A 100 -2.85 -25.47 21.08
N TYR A 101 -3.73 -24.65 20.52
CA TYR A 101 -5.18 -24.74 20.76
C TYR A 101 -5.85 -25.89 19.98
N ARG A 102 -5.23 -26.37 18.89
CA ARG A 102 -5.83 -27.30 17.94
C ARG A 102 -6.43 -28.57 18.58
N PRO A 103 -5.81 -29.24 19.57
CA PRO A 103 -6.40 -30.41 20.22
C PRO A 103 -7.70 -30.10 21.00
N TYR A 104 -7.89 -28.85 21.40
CA TYR A 104 -8.99 -28.38 22.27
C TYR A 104 -10.06 -27.64 21.51
N LYS A 105 -9.77 -27.24 20.27
CA LYS A 105 -10.68 -26.48 19.42
C LYS A 105 -11.89 -27.33 19.03
N PRO A 106 -13.14 -26.84 19.19
CA PRO A 106 -14.30 -27.53 18.70
C PRO A 106 -14.18 -27.85 17.21
N LYS A 107 -14.24 -29.11 16.87
CA LYS A 107 -14.14 -29.60 15.50
C LYS A 107 -15.51 -29.98 14.95
N ARG A 108 -15.70 -29.90 13.66
CA ARG A 108 -16.82 -30.56 12.99
C ARG A 108 -16.65 -32.10 13.15
N ARG A 109 -17.73 -32.88 13.01
CA ARG A 109 -17.72 -34.33 13.15
C ARG A 109 -16.64 -34.98 12.26
N THR A 110 -15.50 -35.35 12.87
CA THR A 110 -14.36 -35.96 12.19
C THR A 110 -14.46 -37.47 12.20
N ARG A 111 -13.68 -38.19 11.34
CA ARG A 111 -13.57 -39.64 11.36
C ARG A 111 -13.12 -40.14 12.74
N ALA A 112 -12.17 -39.47 13.35
CA ALA A 112 -11.69 -39.81 14.69
C ALA A 112 -12.79 -39.61 15.77
N MET A 113 -13.59 -38.55 15.68
CA MET A 113 -14.74 -38.38 16.59
C MET A 113 -15.76 -39.49 16.44
N ILE A 114 -16.10 -39.87 15.20
CA ILE A 114 -17.00 -41.00 14.93
C ILE A 114 -16.42 -42.28 15.51
N ALA A 115 -15.11 -42.51 15.34
CA ALA A 115 -14.46 -43.71 15.90
C ALA A 115 -14.46 -43.69 17.44
N LYS A 116 -14.32 -42.52 18.09
CA LYS A 116 -14.44 -42.41 19.54
C LYS A 116 -15.86 -42.64 20.03
N GLU A 117 -16.87 -42.10 19.33
CA GLU A 117 -18.28 -42.38 19.61
C GLU A 117 -18.59 -43.87 19.53
N LYS A 118 -17.95 -44.62 18.64
CA LYS A 118 -18.01 -46.07 18.51
C LYS A 118 -17.25 -46.84 19.61
N GLY A 119 -16.54 -46.12 20.49
CA GLY A 119 -15.79 -46.69 21.62
C GLY A 119 -14.43 -47.29 21.24
N LEU A 120 -13.81 -46.83 20.13
CA LEU A 120 -12.54 -47.37 19.64
C LEU A 120 -11.30 -46.71 20.23
N GLU A 121 -11.45 -45.73 21.13
CA GLU A 121 -10.30 -45.03 21.76
C GLU A 121 -9.40 -45.96 22.56
N PRO A 122 -9.88 -46.93 23.37
CA PRO A 122 -8.99 -47.87 24.06
C PRO A 122 -8.17 -48.76 23.11
N LEU A 123 -8.69 -49.10 21.92
CA LEU A 123 -7.92 -49.82 20.90
C LEU A 123 -6.80 -48.96 20.34
N ALA A 124 -7.06 -47.68 20.08
CA ALA A 124 -6.03 -46.70 19.67
C ALA A 124 -4.95 -46.54 20.76
N ASP A 125 -5.34 -46.51 22.03
CA ASP A 125 -4.39 -46.45 23.14
C ASP A 125 -3.52 -47.69 23.24
N LEU A 126 -4.08 -48.87 23.09
CA LEU A 126 -3.35 -50.15 23.05
C LEU A 126 -2.29 -50.13 21.94
N ILE A 127 -2.66 -49.70 20.73
CA ILE A 127 -1.72 -49.58 19.60
C ILE A 127 -0.63 -48.56 19.92
N SER A 128 -0.99 -47.43 20.52
CA SER A 128 -0.08 -46.35 20.88
C SER A 128 0.95 -46.74 21.95
N MET A 129 0.60 -47.67 22.85
CA MET A 129 1.50 -48.20 23.90
C MET A 129 2.63 -49.08 23.33
N GLN A 130 2.46 -49.66 22.15
CA GLN A 130 3.47 -50.49 21.46
C GLN A 130 4.03 -51.65 22.30
N MET A 131 3.18 -52.23 23.16
CA MET A 131 3.60 -53.25 24.11
C MET A 131 2.86 -54.59 23.90
N THR A 132 1.97 -54.70 22.91
CA THR A 132 1.22 -55.93 22.69
C THR A 132 2.13 -57.06 22.22
N ALA A 133 1.93 -58.27 22.79
CA ALA A 133 2.62 -59.48 22.39
C ALA A 133 1.80 -60.35 21.39
N GLU A 134 0.58 -59.92 21.09
CA GLU A 134 -0.36 -60.61 20.21
C GLU A 134 -0.80 -59.69 19.06
N PRO A 135 -1.27 -60.29 17.93
CA PRO A 135 -1.83 -59.53 16.82
C PRO A 135 -2.93 -58.54 17.26
N VAL A 136 -2.90 -57.30 16.75
CA VAL A 136 -3.89 -56.24 17.07
C VAL A 136 -5.30 -56.68 16.69
N GLU A 137 -5.45 -57.53 15.68
CA GLU A 137 -6.72 -58.11 15.23
C GLU A 137 -7.42 -58.88 16.35
N LYS A 138 -6.68 -59.55 17.23
CA LYS A 138 -7.24 -60.26 18.37
C LYS A 138 -7.87 -59.33 19.39
N ALA A 139 -7.20 -58.21 19.69
CA ALA A 139 -7.75 -57.18 20.56
C ALA A 139 -8.93 -56.44 19.87
N ALA A 140 -8.81 -56.13 18.58
CA ALA A 140 -9.83 -55.48 17.78
C ALA A 140 -11.14 -56.28 17.66
N ALA A 141 -11.07 -57.62 17.69
CA ALA A 141 -12.25 -58.46 17.71
C ALA A 141 -13.20 -58.17 18.89
N GLY A 142 -12.65 -57.76 20.04
CA GLY A 142 -13.46 -57.35 21.22
C GLY A 142 -14.21 -56.03 21.07
N PHE A 143 -13.95 -55.27 20.01
CA PHE A 143 -14.62 -53.98 19.72
C PHE A 143 -15.65 -54.10 18.59
N VAL A 144 -15.79 -55.28 17.97
CA VAL A 144 -16.82 -55.52 16.93
C VAL A 144 -18.20 -55.54 17.61
N SER A 145 -19.08 -54.64 17.19
CA SER A 145 -20.44 -54.48 17.74
C SER A 145 -21.35 -53.85 16.70
N GLU A 146 -22.40 -54.55 16.30
CA GLU A 146 -23.43 -54.00 15.42
C GLU A 146 -24.16 -52.81 16.06
N GLU A 147 -24.36 -52.84 17.37
CA GLU A 147 -25.02 -51.80 18.15
C GLU A 147 -24.23 -50.47 18.10
N LYS A 148 -22.90 -50.56 18.09
CA LYS A 148 -21.98 -49.41 17.97
C LYS A 148 -21.60 -49.12 16.53
N GLY A 149 -22.11 -49.84 15.55
CA GLY A 149 -21.84 -49.68 14.14
C GLY A 149 -20.40 -50.03 13.75
N VAL A 150 -19.79 -51.03 14.41
CA VAL A 150 -18.48 -51.60 14.06
C VAL A 150 -18.73 -53.02 13.53
N ALA A 151 -18.76 -53.16 12.21
CA ALA A 151 -19.16 -54.40 11.57
C ALA A 151 -18.02 -55.42 11.45
N SER A 152 -16.77 -55.03 11.54
CA SER A 152 -15.61 -55.92 11.35
C SER A 152 -14.39 -55.48 12.16
N VAL A 153 -13.45 -56.42 12.34
CA VAL A 153 -12.12 -56.20 12.92
C VAL A 153 -11.37 -55.09 12.15
N GLN A 154 -11.47 -55.10 10.81
CA GLN A 154 -10.83 -54.12 9.96
C GLN A 154 -11.38 -52.69 10.20
N GLU A 155 -12.73 -52.59 10.39
CA GLU A 155 -13.33 -51.30 10.74
C GLU A 155 -12.89 -50.81 12.12
N ALA A 156 -12.73 -51.71 13.09
CA ALA A 156 -12.21 -51.35 14.41
C ALA A 156 -10.78 -50.83 14.32
N ILE A 157 -9.89 -51.50 13.58
CA ILE A 157 -8.51 -51.06 13.37
C ILE A 157 -8.47 -49.74 12.59
N GLN A 158 -9.32 -49.58 11.54
CA GLN A 158 -9.41 -48.33 10.78
C GLN A 158 -9.84 -47.18 11.66
N GLY A 159 -10.84 -47.37 12.52
CA GLY A 159 -11.27 -46.32 13.46
C GLY A 159 -10.19 -45.96 14.48
N ALA A 160 -9.48 -46.94 15.02
CA ALA A 160 -8.32 -46.69 15.88
C ALA A 160 -7.22 -45.93 15.16
N ARG A 161 -6.94 -46.26 13.89
CA ARG A 161 -5.99 -45.56 13.03
C ARG A 161 -6.42 -44.11 12.76
N ASP A 162 -7.71 -43.86 12.51
CA ASP A 162 -8.24 -42.49 12.33
C ASP A 162 -8.04 -41.63 13.60
N ILE A 163 -8.22 -42.24 14.79
CA ILE A 163 -7.94 -41.54 16.08
C ILE A 163 -6.46 -41.24 16.20
N LEU A 164 -5.57 -42.17 15.90
CA LEU A 164 -4.12 -41.99 15.95
C LEU A 164 -3.66 -40.94 14.94
N ALA A 165 -4.17 -40.95 13.72
CA ALA A 165 -3.84 -39.95 12.70
C ALA A 165 -4.26 -38.54 13.14
N GLU A 166 -5.41 -38.37 13.79
CA GLU A 166 -5.82 -37.07 14.32
C GLU A 166 -4.94 -36.63 15.47
N ARG A 167 -4.57 -37.50 16.40
CA ARG A 167 -3.63 -37.20 17.51
C ARG A 167 -2.27 -36.73 16.99
N ILE A 168 -1.72 -37.40 15.97
CA ILE A 168 -0.48 -37.00 15.31
C ILE A 168 -0.65 -35.61 14.68
N SER A 169 -1.76 -35.37 13.98
CA SER A 169 -2.01 -34.10 13.29
C SER A 169 -2.21 -32.90 14.24
N ASP A 170 -2.67 -33.17 15.45
CA ASP A 170 -2.91 -32.16 16.48
C ASP A 170 -1.65 -31.80 17.28
N ASN A 171 -0.55 -32.52 17.07
CA ASN A 171 0.71 -32.25 17.78
C ASN A 171 1.37 -30.98 17.23
N ALA A 172 1.42 -29.92 18.03
CA ALA A 172 1.99 -28.62 17.66
C ALA A 172 3.49 -28.71 17.28
N ALA A 173 4.28 -29.60 17.95
CA ALA A 173 5.69 -29.76 17.63
C ALA A 173 5.88 -30.38 16.23
N PHE A 174 5.05 -31.37 15.87
CA PHE A 174 5.09 -31.99 14.54
C PHE A 174 4.72 -30.98 13.46
N ARG A 175 3.68 -30.19 13.67
CA ARG A 175 3.27 -29.15 12.74
C ARG A 175 4.36 -28.11 12.54
N THR A 176 4.97 -27.65 13.64
CA THR A 176 6.07 -26.69 13.59
C THR A 176 7.26 -27.23 12.78
N TYR A 177 7.65 -28.48 13.02
CA TYR A 177 8.74 -29.12 12.27
C TYR A 177 8.41 -29.21 10.78
N ILE A 178 7.19 -29.72 10.43
CA ILE A 178 6.78 -29.91 9.05
C ILE A 178 6.68 -28.58 8.32
N ARG A 179 6.12 -27.55 8.95
CA ARG A 179 6.09 -26.18 8.40
C ARG A 179 7.49 -25.67 8.10
N ASN A 180 8.40 -25.79 9.05
CA ASN A 180 9.78 -25.31 8.90
C ASN A 180 10.54 -26.06 7.79
N ILE A 181 10.44 -27.37 7.73
CA ILE A 181 11.13 -28.14 6.69
C ILE A 181 10.55 -27.85 5.30
N THR A 182 9.20 -27.68 5.18
CA THR A 182 8.55 -27.33 3.93
C THR A 182 8.92 -25.93 3.48
N MET A 183 8.98 -24.94 4.38
CA MET A 183 9.46 -23.59 4.07
C MET A 183 10.90 -23.58 3.56
N ASN A 184 11.77 -24.40 4.15
CA ASN A 184 13.20 -24.39 3.84
C ASN A 184 13.59 -25.22 2.63
N LYS A 185 12.91 -26.35 2.41
CA LYS A 185 13.27 -27.35 1.39
C LYS A 185 12.15 -27.59 0.36
N GLY A 186 10.95 -27.08 0.59
CA GLY A 186 9.84 -27.22 -0.34
C GLY A 186 10.05 -26.46 -1.62
N VAL A 187 9.35 -26.85 -2.66
CA VAL A 187 9.39 -26.30 -4.01
C VAL A 187 7.98 -25.87 -4.42
N ILE A 188 7.82 -24.64 -4.88
CA ILE A 188 6.61 -24.21 -5.56
C ILE A 188 6.66 -24.79 -6.96
N GLN A 189 5.64 -25.54 -7.33
CA GLN A 189 5.46 -26.09 -8.66
C GLN A 189 4.21 -25.50 -9.30
N SER A 190 4.33 -25.05 -10.54
CA SER A 190 3.21 -24.60 -11.35
C SER A 190 3.15 -25.39 -12.66
N SER A 191 1.95 -25.76 -13.06
CA SER A 191 1.68 -26.44 -14.33
C SER A 191 0.49 -25.81 -15.04
N ALA A 192 0.48 -25.85 -16.37
CA ALA A 192 -0.68 -25.45 -17.16
C ALA A 192 -1.86 -26.40 -16.93
N LYS A 193 -3.08 -25.87 -16.91
CA LYS A 193 -4.28 -26.70 -17.02
C LYS A 193 -4.53 -27.21 -18.45
N ASP A 194 -4.14 -26.38 -19.43
CA ASP A 194 -4.12 -26.73 -20.85
C ASP A 194 -2.82 -26.18 -21.46
N GLU A 195 -1.88 -27.06 -21.78
CA GLU A 195 -0.57 -26.73 -22.33
C GLU A 195 -0.64 -26.06 -23.73
N LYS A 196 -1.77 -26.22 -24.43
CA LYS A 196 -1.97 -25.64 -25.76
C LYS A 196 -2.57 -24.24 -25.75
N ALA A 197 -3.09 -23.82 -24.60
CA ALA A 197 -3.67 -22.49 -24.45
C ALA A 197 -2.56 -21.42 -24.50
N GLN A 198 -2.69 -20.44 -25.39
CA GLN A 198 -1.80 -19.28 -25.39
C GLN A 198 -2.25 -18.30 -24.29
N SER A 199 -1.33 -17.91 -23.42
CA SER A 199 -1.62 -16.95 -22.37
C SER A 199 -0.37 -16.17 -21.95
N VAL A 200 -0.56 -15.14 -21.15
CA VAL A 200 0.53 -14.38 -20.51
C VAL A 200 1.27 -15.19 -19.45
N TYR A 201 0.79 -16.40 -19.11
CA TYR A 201 1.35 -17.28 -18.09
C TYR A 201 2.21 -18.41 -18.66
N GLU A 202 2.52 -18.43 -19.95
CA GLU A 202 3.32 -19.51 -20.60
C GLU A 202 4.64 -19.78 -19.89
N MET A 203 5.28 -18.75 -19.33
CA MET A 203 6.51 -18.90 -18.54
C MET A 203 6.33 -19.70 -17.24
N TYR A 204 5.08 -19.91 -16.78
CA TYR A 204 4.73 -20.67 -15.59
C TYR A 204 4.08 -22.01 -15.89
N TYR A 205 3.99 -22.45 -17.16
CA TYR A 205 3.34 -23.71 -17.53
C TYR A 205 4.12 -24.94 -17.07
N ASN A 206 5.42 -24.82 -16.90
CA ASN A 206 6.28 -25.83 -16.31
C ASN A 206 7.34 -25.11 -15.46
N TYR A 207 6.96 -24.72 -14.25
CA TYR A 207 7.77 -23.85 -13.43
C TYR A 207 7.98 -24.42 -12.04
N GLU A 208 9.22 -24.35 -11.56
CA GLU A 208 9.61 -24.75 -10.21
C GLU A 208 10.58 -23.76 -9.60
N GLU A 209 10.37 -23.42 -8.33
CA GLU A 209 11.35 -22.67 -7.54
C GLU A 209 11.27 -23.03 -6.04
N PRO A 210 12.39 -22.94 -5.30
CA PRO A 210 12.38 -23.14 -3.85
C PRO A 210 11.47 -22.12 -3.15
N VAL A 211 10.59 -22.60 -2.24
CA VAL A 211 9.65 -21.75 -1.48
C VAL A 211 10.32 -20.53 -0.87
N LYS A 212 11.47 -20.73 -0.20
CA LYS A 212 12.21 -19.64 0.47
C LYS A 212 12.80 -18.58 -0.47
N LYS A 213 12.84 -18.84 -1.80
CA LYS A 213 13.37 -17.92 -2.82
C LYS A 213 12.27 -17.27 -3.66
N ALA A 214 11.01 -17.61 -3.40
CA ALA A 214 9.88 -17.09 -4.15
C ALA A 214 9.79 -15.56 -4.02
N ALA A 215 9.95 -14.86 -5.13
CA ALA A 215 9.79 -13.41 -5.15
C ALA A 215 8.31 -13.03 -5.18
N GLY A 216 7.95 -11.92 -4.53
CA GLY A 216 6.57 -11.49 -4.36
C GLY A 216 5.80 -11.36 -5.68
N HIS A 217 6.39 -10.74 -6.70
CA HIS A 217 5.75 -10.57 -8.01
C HIS A 217 5.43 -11.92 -8.69
N ARG A 218 6.27 -12.96 -8.49
CA ARG A 218 5.99 -14.31 -9.01
C ARG A 218 4.87 -14.98 -8.25
N VAL A 219 4.84 -14.84 -6.92
CA VAL A 219 3.73 -15.36 -6.10
C VAL A 219 2.40 -14.76 -6.56
N LEU A 220 2.34 -13.44 -6.78
CA LEU A 220 1.14 -12.75 -7.27
C LEU A 220 0.76 -13.19 -8.68
N ALA A 221 1.74 -13.37 -9.57
CA ALA A 221 1.50 -13.88 -10.93
C ALA A 221 0.91 -15.30 -10.92
N LEU A 222 1.49 -16.20 -10.10
CA LEU A 222 1.02 -17.57 -9.94
C LEU A 222 -0.41 -17.60 -9.36
N ASN A 223 -0.71 -16.79 -8.36
CA ASN A 223 -2.04 -16.70 -7.76
C ASN A 223 -3.08 -16.20 -8.78
N ARG A 224 -2.74 -15.17 -9.59
CA ARG A 224 -3.63 -14.68 -10.66
C ARG A 224 -3.86 -15.76 -11.71
N GLY A 225 -2.81 -16.45 -12.18
CA GLY A 225 -2.93 -17.53 -13.16
C GLY A 225 -3.78 -18.69 -12.67
N GLU A 226 -3.73 -19.01 -11.37
CA GLU A 226 -4.58 -20.02 -10.73
C GLU A 226 -6.04 -19.55 -10.63
N ASN A 227 -6.29 -18.29 -10.23
CA ASN A 227 -7.62 -17.70 -10.17
C ASN A 227 -8.29 -17.62 -11.55
N GLU A 228 -7.53 -17.31 -12.60
CA GLU A 228 -7.96 -17.32 -14.00
C GLU A 228 -8.09 -18.74 -14.58
N LYS A 229 -7.81 -19.79 -13.79
CA LYS A 229 -7.89 -21.21 -14.16
C LYS A 229 -6.91 -21.60 -15.28
N MET A 230 -5.86 -20.84 -15.49
CA MET A 230 -4.79 -21.16 -16.44
C MET A 230 -3.74 -22.07 -15.84
N LEU A 231 -3.48 -21.92 -14.54
CA LEU A 231 -2.44 -22.65 -13.80
C LEU A 231 -3.02 -23.54 -12.71
N THR A 232 -2.26 -24.57 -12.33
CA THR A 232 -2.39 -25.31 -11.09
C THR A 232 -1.09 -25.11 -10.31
N VAL A 233 -1.19 -24.61 -9.07
CA VAL A 233 -0.02 -24.28 -8.24
C VAL A 233 -0.04 -25.15 -6.98
N LYS A 234 1.10 -25.78 -6.66
CA LYS A 234 1.27 -26.66 -5.48
C LYS A 234 2.60 -26.37 -4.79
N ILE A 235 2.68 -26.75 -3.54
CA ILE A 235 3.95 -26.82 -2.81
C ILE A 235 4.33 -28.28 -2.63
N LEU A 236 5.41 -28.68 -3.28
CA LEU A 236 6.01 -30.00 -3.11
C LEU A 236 6.87 -29.97 -1.85
N ALA A 237 6.44 -30.64 -0.80
CA ALA A 237 7.18 -30.79 0.44
C ALA A 237 8.16 -31.97 0.34
N PRO A 238 9.23 -32.01 1.16
CA PRO A 238 10.16 -33.16 1.24
C PRO A 238 9.51 -34.33 2.03
N GLU A 239 8.55 -35.00 1.38
CA GLU A 239 7.65 -36.00 2.00
C GLU A 239 8.38 -37.11 2.70
N GLU A 240 9.41 -37.72 2.09
CA GLU A 240 10.22 -38.78 2.72
C GLU A 240 10.84 -38.35 4.06
N GLN A 241 11.34 -37.11 4.13
CA GLN A 241 11.94 -36.59 5.37
C GLN A 241 10.87 -36.33 6.43
N ILE A 242 9.69 -35.91 6.02
CA ILE A 242 8.55 -35.64 6.91
C ILE A 242 8.03 -36.96 7.47
N LEU A 243 7.80 -37.94 6.63
CA LEU A 243 7.32 -39.27 7.07
C LEU A 243 8.33 -39.95 7.98
N GLY A 244 9.64 -39.91 7.61
CA GLY A 244 10.70 -40.43 8.46
C GLY A 244 10.78 -39.77 9.83
N TYR A 245 10.53 -38.44 9.90
CA TYR A 245 10.42 -37.74 11.17
C TYR A 245 9.21 -38.17 11.99
N LEU A 246 8.01 -38.24 11.38
CA LEU A 246 6.78 -38.64 12.05
C LEU A 246 6.89 -40.07 12.56
N GLU A 247 7.42 -41.00 11.76
CA GLU A 247 7.66 -42.38 12.17
C GLU A 247 8.60 -42.44 13.38
N LYS A 248 9.73 -41.71 13.33
CA LYS A 248 10.69 -41.68 14.43
C LYS A 248 10.11 -41.11 15.73
N GLN A 249 9.16 -40.17 15.65
CA GLN A 249 8.54 -39.59 16.84
C GLN A 249 7.37 -40.41 17.37
N THR A 250 6.67 -41.17 16.52
CA THR A 250 5.48 -41.96 16.90
C THR A 250 5.84 -43.39 17.26
N ILE A 251 6.88 -43.96 16.64
CA ILE A 251 7.33 -45.35 16.88
C ILE A 251 8.50 -45.31 17.85
N VAL A 252 8.20 -45.45 19.15
CA VAL A 252 9.18 -45.43 20.23
C VAL A 252 9.80 -46.83 20.44
N ARG A 253 9.02 -47.88 20.14
CA ARG A 253 9.42 -49.29 20.22
C ARG A 253 9.02 -50.00 18.94
N ASP A 254 9.95 -50.70 18.33
CA ASP A 254 9.62 -51.57 17.22
C ASP A 254 8.80 -52.78 17.72
N ASN A 255 7.60 -52.96 17.19
CA ASN A 255 6.66 -53.97 17.57
C ASN A 255 5.99 -54.56 16.30
N LEU A 256 6.13 -55.87 16.13
CA LEU A 256 5.68 -56.56 14.93
C LEU A 256 4.21 -56.24 14.57
N TYR A 257 3.35 -56.02 15.56
CA TYR A 257 1.90 -55.89 15.39
C TYR A 257 1.43 -54.42 15.32
N THR A 258 2.09 -53.52 16.00
CA THR A 258 1.64 -52.11 16.07
C THR A 258 2.43 -51.17 15.16
N THR A 259 3.70 -51.44 14.87
CA THR A 259 4.55 -50.63 14.01
C THR A 259 3.94 -50.38 12.63
N PRO A 260 3.41 -51.39 11.90
CA PRO A 260 2.77 -51.18 10.60
C PRO A 260 1.58 -50.20 10.69
N ILE A 261 0.72 -50.35 11.70
CA ILE A 261 -0.48 -49.52 11.89
C ILE A 261 -0.08 -48.07 12.22
N LEU A 262 0.96 -47.90 13.01
CA LEU A 262 1.47 -46.55 13.35
C LEU A 262 2.10 -45.85 12.13
N LYS A 263 2.79 -46.59 11.27
CA LYS A 263 3.31 -46.04 9.99
C LYS A 263 2.17 -45.59 9.07
N GLU A 264 1.14 -46.42 8.93
CA GLU A 264 -0.04 -46.08 8.15
C GLU A 264 -0.78 -44.87 8.75
N ALA A 265 -0.89 -44.78 10.10
CA ALA A 265 -1.50 -43.64 10.79
C ALA A 265 -0.69 -42.36 10.58
N ALA A 266 0.64 -42.43 10.61
CA ALA A 266 1.52 -41.28 10.35
C ALA A 266 1.40 -40.82 8.89
N ALA A 267 1.39 -41.73 7.93
CA ALA A 267 1.20 -41.44 6.51
C ALA A 267 -0.18 -40.81 6.22
N ASP A 268 -1.24 -41.36 6.77
CA ASP A 268 -2.59 -40.80 6.65
C ASP A 268 -2.72 -39.43 7.32
N SER A 269 -2.13 -39.27 8.51
CA SER A 269 -2.08 -37.98 9.20
C SER A 269 -1.42 -36.90 8.35
N TYR A 270 -0.28 -37.21 7.74
CA TYR A 270 0.40 -36.27 6.88
C TYR A 270 -0.39 -35.96 5.61
N SER A 271 -0.72 -36.98 4.83
CA SER A 271 -1.32 -36.81 3.49
C SER A 271 -2.70 -36.15 3.53
N ARG A 272 -3.52 -36.49 4.52
CA ARG A 272 -4.90 -36.04 4.62
C ARG A 272 -5.12 -34.85 5.52
N LEU A 273 -4.34 -34.68 6.59
CA LEU A 273 -4.60 -33.69 7.64
C LEU A 273 -3.53 -32.58 7.70
N ILE A 274 -2.24 -32.95 7.80
CA ILE A 274 -1.17 -31.99 8.02
C ILE A 274 -0.73 -31.32 6.72
N GLY A 275 -0.37 -32.11 5.71
CA GLY A 275 0.17 -31.62 4.44
C GLY A 275 -0.70 -30.56 3.77
N PRO A 276 -2.00 -30.83 3.49
CA PRO A 276 -2.88 -29.83 2.89
C PRO A 276 -3.11 -28.59 3.73
N SER A 277 -3.01 -28.70 5.07
CA SER A 277 -3.13 -27.56 5.99
C SER A 277 -1.88 -26.70 5.93
N ILE A 278 -0.69 -27.29 6.04
CA ILE A 278 0.60 -26.57 5.99
C ILE A 278 0.82 -25.95 4.62
N GLU A 279 0.45 -26.62 3.53
CA GLU A 279 0.51 -26.03 2.19
C GLU A 279 -0.29 -24.74 2.09
N ARG A 280 -1.56 -24.77 2.56
CA ARG A 280 -2.40 -23.56 2.57
C ARG A 280 -1.83 -22.45 3.46
N GLU A 281 -1.31 -22.81 4.64
CA GLU A 281 -0.65 -21.85 5.54
C GLU A 281 0.54 -21.18 4.86
N ILE A 282 1.44 -21.95 4.25
CA ILE A 282 2.61 -21.42 3.55
C ILE A 282 2.21 -20.57 2.35
N ARG A 283 1.22 -21.00 1.57
CA ARG A 283 0.72 -20.19 0.45
C ARG A 283 0.10 -18.88 0.90
N SER A 284 -0.64 -18.90 2.02
CA SER A 284 -1.18 -17.68 2.63
C SER A 284 -0.07 -16.73 3.08
N ASP A 285 0.95 -17.24 3.78
CA ASP A 285 2.09 -16.46 4.24
C ASP A 285 2.88 -15.83 3.09
N LEU A 286 3.09 -16.59 2.00
CA LEU A 286 3.76 -16.09 0.81
C LEU A 286 2.94 -14.98 0.13
N THR A 287 1.62 -15.17 0.06
CA THR A 287 0.70 -14.17 -0.51
C THR A 287 0.69 -12.89 0.32
N GLU A 288 0.53 -13.00 1.63
CA GLU A 288 0.58 -11.84 2.54
C GLU A 288 1.88 -11.04 2.39
N LYS A 289 3.04 -11.72 2.41
CA LYS A 289 4.34 -11.07 2.21
C LYS A 289 4.47 -10.42 0.84
N ALA A 290 3.95 -11.07 -0.20
CA ALA A 290 3.96 -10.55 -1.56
C ALA A 290 3.08 -9.29 -1.68
N GLU A 291 1.88 -9.33 -1.09
CA GLU A 291 0.96 -8.20 -1.03
C GLU A 291 1.54 -7.02 -0.24
N GLU A 292 2.12 -7.26 0.93
CA GLU A 292 2.77 -6.21 1.72
C GLU A 292 3.91 -5.53 0.97
N GLY A 293 4.75 -6.31 0.29
CA GLY A 293 5.81 -5.79 -0.57
C GLY A 293 5.28 -4.92 -1.70
N ALA A 294 4.24 -5.39 -2.40
CA ALA A 294 3.60 -4.67 -3.49
C ALA A 294 2.89 -3.39 -3.01
N ILE A 295 2.17 -3.44 -1.89
CA ILE A 295 1.49 -2.28 -1.29
C ILE A 295 2.49 -1.18 -0.93
N LYS A 296 3.67 -1.51 -0.41
CA LYS A 296 4.73 -0.52 -0.16
C LYS A 296 5.17 0.19 -1.43
N VAL A 297 5.36 -0.56 -2.52
CA VAL A 297 5.70 0.02 -3.83
C VAL A 297 4.57 0.91 -4.33
N PHE A 298 3.32 0.46 -4.23
CA PHE A 298 2.15 1.24 -4.65
C PHE A 298 2.01 2.52 -3.83
N GLY A 299 2.25 2.46 -2.52
CA GLY A 299 2.27 3.63 -1.65
C GLY A 299 3.31 4.67 -2.11
N LYS A 300 4.53 4.24 -2.43
CA LYS A 300 5.58 5.12 -2.96
C LYS A 300 5.21 5.71 -4.31
N ASN A 301 4.67 4.90 -5.22
CA ASN A 301 4.22 5.39 -6.53
C ASN A 301 3.09 6.42 -6.38
N LEU A 302 2.14 6.18 -5.47
CA LEU A 302 1.06 7.13 -5.17
C LEU A 302 1.59 8.42 -4.56
N GLU A 303 2.49 8.33 -3.57
CA GLU A 303 3.14 9.50 -2.96
C GLU A 303 3.79 10.38 -4.02
N GLN A 304 4.54 9.79 -4.96
CA GLN A 304 5.20 10.53 -6.03
C GLN A 304 4.21 11.21 -6.98
N LEU A 305 3.09 10.58 -7.27
CA LEU A 305 2.03 11.20 -8.09
C LEU A 305 1.38 12.39 -7.37
N LEU A 306 1.08 12.25 -6.08
CA LEU A 306 0.45 13.29 -5.26
C LEU A 306 1.39 14.45 -4.97
N MET A 307 2.68 14.18 -4.84
CA MET A 307 3.71 15.15 -4.50
C MET A 307 4.35 15.82 -5.73
N GLN A 308 3.81 15.61 -6.93
CA GLN A 308 4.27 16.35 -8.11
C GLN A 308 4.07 17.85 -7.94
N PRO A 309 5.07 18.69 -8.34
CA PRO A 309 4.95 20.13 -8.26
C PRO A 309 3.76 20.68 -9.05
N PRO A 310 2.94 21.54 -8.48
CA PRO A 310 1.85 22.19 -9.18
C PRO A 310 2.36 23.17 -10.25
N ILE A 311 1.65 23.27 -11.38
CA ILE A 311 1.92 24.27 -12.41
C ILE A 311 0.88 25.39 -12.30
N VAL A 312 1.17 26.36 -11.47
CA VAL A 312 0.27 27.47 -11.16
C VAL A 312 0.34 28.62 -12.17
N GLY A 313 -0.70 29.44 -12.22
CA GLY A 313 -0.70 30.69 -12.98
C GLY A 313 -0.89 30.57 -14.48
N ARG A 314 -1.19 29.38 -15.01
CA ARG A 314 -1.40 29.13 -16.44
C ARG A 314 -2.85 28.76 -16.76
N VAL A 315 -3.31 29.18 -17.95
CA VAL A 315 -4.54 28.66 -18.56
C VAL A 315 -4.21 27.34 -19.23
N VAL A 316 -4.94 26.30 -18.87
CA VAL A 316 -4.69 24.92 -19.31
C VAL A 316 -5.87 24.40 -20.14
N LEU A 317 -5.56 23.80 -21.28
CA LEU A 317 -6.51 23.00 -22.06
C LEU A 317 -6.36 21.52 -21.65
N GLY A 318 -7.35 20.97 -20.98
CA GLY A 318 -7.44 19.53 -20.73
C GLY A 318 -8.00 18.82 -21.96
N TRP A 319 -7.35 17.73 -22.31
CA TRP A 319 -7.69 16.91 -23.47
C TRP A 319 -7.89 15.46 -23.02
N ASP A 320 -9.12 15.00 -23.07
CA ASP A 320 -9.51 13.60 -22.87
C ASP A 320 -9.60 12.89 -24.22
N PRO A 321 -8.59 12.09 -24.61
CA PRO A 321 -8.52 11.47 -25.93
C PRO A 321 -9.55 10.35 -26.09
N ALA A 322 -10.19 10.27 -27.25
CA ALA A 322 -11.07 9.16 -27.59
C ALA A 322 -11.24 9.03 -29.12
N PHE A 323 -11.45 7.80 -29.59
CA PHE A 323 -11.72 7.55 -31.01
C PHE A 323 -13.18 7.87 -31.39
N ARG A 324 -14.09 6.95 -31.10
CA ARG A 324 -15.49 6.98 -31.59
C ARG A 324 -16.29 8.14 -31.06
N THR A 325 -16.16 8.46 -29.79
CA THR A 325 -16.98 9.47 -29.10
C THR A 325 -16.45 10.90 -29.24
N GLY A 326 -15.32 11.07 -29.94
CA GLY A 326 -14.60 12.35 -30.05
C GLY A 326 -13.81 12.71 -28.82
N CYS A 327 -12.75 13.51 -29.00
CA CYS A 327 -11.93 14.03 -27.91
C CYS A 327 -12.67 15.16 -27.20
N LYS A 328 -12.75 15.11 -25.85
CA LYS A 328 -13.37 16.15 -25.03
C LYS A 328 -12.30 17.11 -24.57
N LEU A 329 -12.57 18.37 -24.74
CA LEU A 329 -11.67 19.46 -24.36
C LEU A 329 -12.33 20.32 -23.30
N ALA A 330 -11.54 20.76 -22.33
CA ALA A 330 -11.98 21.72 -21.31
C ALA A 330 -10.88 22.75 -21.07
N VAL A 331 -11.24 24.03 -21.12
CA VAL A 331 -10.35 25.12 -20.80
C VAL A 331 -10.56 25.51 -19.35
N VAL A 332 -9.49 25.49 -18.56
CA VAL A 332 -9.49 25.97 -17.17
C VAL A 332 -8.54 27.16 -17.01
N ASP A 333 -8.99 28.18 -16.28
CA ASP A 333 -8.16 29.33 -15.97
C ASP A 333 -7.08 29.01 -14.92
N SER A 334 -6.27 30.00 -14.57
CA SER A 334 -5.20 29.86 -13.59
C SER A 334 -5.65 29.50 -12.17
N THR A 335 -6.96 29.62 -11.89
CA THR A 335 -7.58 29.26 -10.59
C THR A 335 -8.28 27.89 -10.61
N GLY A 336 -8.27 27.20 -11.75
CA GLY A 336 -8.97 25.93 -11.96
C GLY A 336 -10.44 26.07 -12.31
N LYS A 337 -10.95 27.30 -12.55
CA LYS A 337 -12.34 27.53 -13.01
C LYS A 337 -12.46 27.15 -14.47
N VAL A 338 -13.51 26.41 -14.81
CA VAL A 338 -13.82 26.06 -16.20
C VAL A 338 -14.34 27.28 -16.95
N LEU A 339 -13.71 27.58 -18.10
CA LEU A 339 -14.06 28.69 -18.97
C LEU A 339 -14.95 28.23 -20.15
N ASP A 340 -14.61 27.09 -20.76
CA ASP A 340 -15.34 26.55 -21.91
C ASP A 340 -15.04 25.04 -22.06
N THR A 341 -15.93 24.34 -22.80
CA THR A 341 -15.76 22.94 -23.18
C THR A 341 -16.20 22.73 -24.62
N VAL A 342 -15.54 21.81 -25.33
CA VAL A 342 -15.90 21.42 -26.68
C VAL A 342 -15.54 19.98 -26.99
N VAL A 343 -16.24 19.34 -27.89
CA VAL A 343 -15.89 18.02 -28.42
C VAL A 343 -15.39 18.18 -29.86
N ILE A 344 -14.23 17.57 -30.12
CA ILE A 344 -13.64 17.55 -31.48
C ILE A 344 -13.45 16.11 -31.93
N TYR A 345 -13.37 15.90 -33.24
CA TYR A 345 -13.29 14.56 -33.85
C TYR A 345 -12.04 14.41 -34.77
N PRO A 346 -10.83 14.61 -34.26
CA PRO A 346 -9.65 14.60 -35.09
C PRO A 346 -9.17 13.20 -35.46
N THR A 347 -9.67 12.16 -34.79
CA THR A 347 -9.25 10.77 -34.90
C THR A 347 -10.27 9.91 -35.63
N ALA A 348 -9.86 8.70 -36.04
CA ALA A 348 -10.78 7.73 -36.63
C ALA A 348 -11.98 7.43 -35.72
N PRO A 349 -13.17 7.12 -36.28
CA PRO A 349 -13.48 7.01 -37.69
C PRO A 349 -13.83 8.33 -38.40
N GLN A 350 -14.05 9.42 -37.64
CA GLN A 350 -14.55 10.68 -38.22
C GLN A 350 -13.47 11.47 -38.96
N ASN A 351 -12.23 11.46 -38.51
CA ASN A 351 -11.06 12.11 -39.14
C ASN A 351 -11.28 13.60 -39.54
N LYS A 352 -12.02 14.37 -38.73
CA LYS A 352 -12.27 15.80 -38.97
C LYS A 352 -11.13 16.67 -38.51
N VAL A 353 -9.92 16.43 -39.06
CA VAL A 353 -8.69 17.05 -38.59
C VAL A 353 -8.71 18.57 -38.77
N GLU A 354 -9.06 19.07 -39.97
CA GLU A 354 -9.05 20.52 -40.25
C GLU A 354 -10.06 21.30 -39.42
N GLU A 355 -11.26 20.75 -39.24
CA GLU A 355 -12.30 21.34 -38.38
C GLU A 355 -11.79 21.43 -36.94
N SER A 356 -11.17 20.36 -36.45
CA SER A 356 -10.59 20.27 -35.11
C SER A 356 -9.45 21.26 -34.91
N ARG A 357 -8.55 21.39 -35.87
CA ARG A 357 -7.43 22.37 -35.83
C ARG A 357 -7.96 23.81 -35.80
N LYS A 358 -9.00 24.13 -36.54
CA LYS A 358 -9.62 25.45 -36.51
C LYS A 358 -10.15 25.77 -35.11
N ILE A 359 -10.93 24.87 -34.54
CA ILE A 359 -11.48 25.03 -33.16
C ILE A 359 -10.33 25.23 -32.15
N LEU A 360 -9.29 24.44 -32.26
CA LEU A 360 -8.11 24.54 -31.35
C LEU A 360 -7.40 25.89 -31.46
N LYS A 361 -7.18 26.38 -32.69
CA LYS A 361 -6.58 27.72 -32.93
C LYS A 361 -7.43 28.83 -32.35
N ASP A 362 -8.74 28.75 -32.52
CA ASP A 362 -9.69 29.72 -31.96
C ASP A 362 -9.69 29.69 -30.43
N PHE A 363 -9.63 28.50 -29.81
CA PHE A 363 -9.56 28.34 -28.36
C PHE A 363 -8.26 28.88 -27.80
N ILE A 364 -7.10 28.55 -28.42
CA ILE A 364 -5.78 29.02 -28.00
C ILE A 364 -5.74 30.53 -27.96
N LYS A 365 -6.26 31.21 -29.00
CA LYS A 365 -6.32 32.69 -29.09
C LYS A 365 -7.32 33.29 -28.11
N LYS A 366 -8.54 32.73 -28.07
CA LYS A 366 -9.66 33.28 -27.27
C LYS A 366 -9.32 33.26 -25.76
N TYR A 367 -8.72 32.18 -25.29
CA TYR A 367 -8.47 31.97 -23.86
C TYR A 367 -7.01 32.16 -23.45
N ASN A 368 -6.13 32.51 -24.39
CA ASN A 368 -4.71 32.66 -24.15
C ASN A 368 -4.08 31.38 -23.54
N ILE A 369 -4.43 30.24 -24.12
CA ILE A 369 -3.95 28.92 -23.63
C ILE A 369 -2.45 28.84 -23.84
N SER A 370 -1.72 28.51 -22.79
CA SER A 370 -0.25 28.34 -22.82
C SER A 370 0.19 26.90 -22.59
N LEU A 371 -0.73 26.02 -22.20
CA LEU A 371 -0.40 24.64 -21.85
C LEU A 371 -1.57 23.69 -22.20
N ILE A 372 -1.25 22.55 -22.80
CA ILE A 372 -2.19 21.48 -23.11
C ILE A 372 -1.85 20.25 -22.25
N SER A 373 -2.82 19.79 -21.47
CA SER A 373 -2.74 18.58 -20.65
C SER A 373 -3.48 17.45 -21.35
N VAL A 374 -2.77 16.43 -21.81
CA VAL A 374 -3.35 15.33 -22.59
C VAL A 374 -3.37 14.05 -21.76
N GLY A 375 -4.52 13.40 -21.64
CA GLY A 375 -4.63 12.10 -21.00
C GLY A 375 -3.83 11.02 -21.74
N ASN A 376 -3.27 10.06 -21.02
CA ASN A 376 -2.44 8.98 -21.58
C ASN A 376 -3.22 7.72 -21.98
N GLY A 377 -4.54 7.80 -22.10
CA GLY A 377 -5.41 6.67 -22.45
C GLY A 377 -5.53 6.40 -23.94
N THR A 378 -6.69 5.85 -24.30
CA THR A 378 -7.03 5.50 -25.67
C THR A 378 -6.98 6.73 -26.59
N ALA A 379 -6.38 6.62 -27.79
CA ALA A 379 -6.18 7.71 -28.76
C ALA A 379 -5.24 8.85 -28.30
N SER A 380 -4.48 8.67 -27.25
CA SER A 380 -3.49 9.66 -26.76
C SER A 380 -2.44 9.96 -27.81
N ARG A 381 -1.94 8.93 -28.48
CA ARG A 381 -0.92 9.06 -29.52
C ARG A 381 -1.38 9.88 -30.71
N GLU A 382 -2.55 9.56 -31.23
CA GLU A 382 -3.15 10.26 -32.36
C GLU A 382 -3.43 11.72 -32.00
N SER A 383 -3.90 11.97 -30.77
CA SER A 383 -4.11 13.31 -30.23
C SER A 383 -2.81 14.10 -30.13
N GLU A 384 -1.75 13.46 -29.62
CA GLU A 384 -0.42 14.08 -29.49
C GLU A 384 0.13 14.50 -30.86
N GLN A 385 0.01 13.66 -31.89
CA GLN A 385 0.43 13.99 -33.25
C GLN A 385 -0.28 15.24 -33.79
N ILE A 386 -1.59 15.32 -33.57
CA ILE A 386 -2.40 16.46 -33.99
C ILE A 386 -1.99 17.74 -33.29
N ILE A 387 -1.70 17.65 -31.98
CA ILE A 387 -1.22 18.80 -31.19
C ILE A 387 0.13 19.27 -31.73
N VAL A 388 1.08 18.38 -31.95
CA VAL A 388 2.42 18.76 -32.46
C VAL A 388 2.35 19.38 -33.83
N ASP A 389 1.55 18.83 -34.74
CA ASP A 389 1.34 19.42 -36.06
C ASP A 389 0.69 20.81 -35.96
N LEU A 390 -0.27 21.00 -35.06
CA LEU A 390 -0.86 22.29 -34.76
C LEU A 390 0.16 23.30 -34.23
N LEU A 391 1.02 22.87 -33.28
CA LEU A 391 2.03 23.75 -32.68
C LEU A 391 3.06 24.28 -33.68
N LYS A 392 3.33 23.54 -34.78
CA LYS A 392 4.18 24.01 -35.88
C LYS A 392 3.54 25.13 -36.73
N GLU A 393 2.20 25.22 -36.70
CA GLU A 393 1.44 26.16 -37.52
C GLU A 393 1.09 27.48 -36.81
N ILE A 394 1.12 27.48 -35.47
CA ILE A 394 0.73 28.65 -34.66
C ILE A 394 1.95 29.45 -34.24
N ARG A 395 1.75 30.74 -33.91
CA ARG A 395 2.79 31.63 -33.40
C ARG A 395 2.81 31.71 -31.88
N GLU A 396 1.72 31.31 -31.25
CA GLU A 396 1.55 31.32 -29.81
C GLU A 396 2.50 30.28 -29.17
N GLN A 397 3.13 30.67 -28.06
CA GLN A 397 4.02 29.74 -27.32
C GLN A 397 3.17 28.81 -26.45
N VAL A 398 2.76 27.70 -27.00
CA VAL A 398 1.99 26.67 -26.33
C VAL A 398 2.87 25.43 -26.18
N GLN A 399 2.85 24.84 -24.99
CA GLN A 399 3.52 23.57 -24.69
C GLN A 399 2.45 22.51 -24.38
N TYR A 400 2.82 21.26 -24.45
CA TYR A 400 1.95 20.17 -24.00
C TYR A 400 2.66 19.21 -23.07
N VAL A 401 1.88 18.43 -22.35
CA VAL A 401 2.36 17.34 -21.49
C VAL A 401 1.35 16.20 -21.48
N ILE A 402 1.84 14.98 -21.51
CA ILE A 402 1.01 13.79 -21.32
C ILE A 402 0.88 13.55 -19.82
N VAL A 403 -0.34 13.50 -19.31
CA VAL A 403 -0.63 13.25 -17.90
C VAL A 403 -1.26 11.88 -17.69
N ASN A 404 -1.00 11.29 -16.56
CA ASN A 404 -1.66 10.05 -16.16
C ASN A 404 -3.14 10.33 -15.88
N GLU A 405 -4.04 9.75 -16.68
CA GLU A 405 -5.50 9.91 -16.52
C GLU A 405 -6.12 8.85 -15.60
N ALA A 406 -5.32 7.98 -14.96
CA ALA A 406 -5.83 6.94 -14.08
C ALA A 406 -6.84 7.51 -13.06
N GLY A 407 -7.96 6.82 -12.91
CA GLY A 407 -9.05 7.25 -12.03
C GLY A 407 -9.91 8.44 -12.54
N ALA A 408 -9.55 9.12 -13.65
CA ALA A 408 -10.36 10.23 -14.18
C ALA A 408 -11.77 9.78 -14.56
N SER A 409 -11.90 8.60 -15.16
CA SER A 409 -13.20 8.00 -15.49
C SER A 409 -14.02 7.65 -14.24
N VAL A 410 -13.37 7.23 -13.16
CA VAL A 410 -14.04 6.95 -11.87
C VAL A 410 -14.55 8.25 -11.25
N TYR A 411 -13.71 9.29 -11.21
CA TYR A 411 -14.11 10.61 -10.75
C TYR A 411 -15.27 11.16 -11.57
N SER A 412 -15.16 11.21 -12.90
CA SER A 412 -16.14 11.83 -13.79
C SER A 412 -17.53 11.19 -13.72
N ALA A 413 -17.62 9.90 -13.39
CA ALA A 413 -18.85 9.16 -13.15
C ALA A 413 -19.36 9.27 -11.69
N SER A 414 -18.59 9.86 -10.78
CA SER A 414 -18.94 9.95 -9.36
C SER A 414 -20.06 10.96 -9.08
N LYS A 415 -20.69 10.79 -7.90
CA LYS A 415 -21.65 11.75 -7.38
C LYS A 415 -21.01 13.12 -7.17
N LEU A 416 -19.77 13.15 -6.66
CA LEU A 416 -19.00 14.36 -6.43
C LEU A 416 -18.83 15.17 -7.72
N ALA A 417 -18.42 14.54 -8.81
CA ALA A 417 -18.24 15.20 -10.10
C ALA A 417 -19.57 15.69 -10.68
N THR A 418 -20.68 14.97 -10.40
CA THR A 418 -22.02 15.38 -10.80
C THR A 418 -22.50 16.61 -10.03
N GLU A 419 -22.20 16.70 -8.73
CA GLU A 419 -22.49 17.86 -7.90
C GLU A 419 -21.62 19.06 -8.30
N GLU A 420 -20.36 18.84 -8.63
CA GLU A 420 -19.40 19.88 -9.06
C GLU A 420 -19.75 20.44 -10.46
N PHE A 421 -20.18 19.57 -11.38
CA PHE A 421 -20.50 19.92 -12.77
C PHE A 421 -21.81 19.26 -13.23
N PRO A 422 -22.98 19.74 -12.75
CA PRO A 422 -24.27 19.12 -13.07
C PRO A 422 -24.63 19.21 -14.56
N ALA A 423 -24.15 20.24 -15.26
CA ALA A 423 -24.44 20.48 -16.67
C ALA A 423 -23.47 19.75 -17.63
N PHE A 424 -22.39 19.14 -17.14
CA PHE A 424 -21.39 18.49 -17.98
C PHE A 424 -21.64 16.98 -18.07
N ASP A 425 -21.32 16.41 -19.21
CA ASP A 425 -21.24 14.96 -19.37
C ASP A 425 -19.97 14.37 -18.73
N VAL A 426 -19.90 13.05 -18.70
CA VAL A 426 -18.78 12.32 -18.08
C VAL A 426 -17.43 12.66 -18.76
N GLY A 427 -17.42 12.82 -20.09
CA GLY A 427 -16.20 13.13 -20.83
C GLY A 427 -15.72 14.57 -20.60
N GLN A 428 -16.64 15.53 -20.51
CA GLN A 428 -16.31 16.92 -20.18
C GLN A 428 -15.72 17.03 -18.77
N ARG A 429 -16.30 16.31 -17.79
CA ARG A 429 -15.78 16.24 -16.42
C ARG A 429 -14.39 15.60 -16.38
N SER A 430 -14.15 14.58 -17.20
CA SER A 430 -12.84 13.94 -17.33
C SER A 430 -11.80 14.93 -17.89
N ALA A 431 -12.11 15.67 -18.94
CA ALA A 431 -11.24 16.68 -19.51
C ALA A 431 -10.88 17.80 -18.50
N VAL A 432 -11.86 18.24 -17.70
CA VAL A 432 -11.61 19.19 -16.60
C VAL A 432 -10.63 18.61 -15.58
N SER A 433 -10.84 17.36 -15.16
CA SER A 433 -9.94 16.68 -14.22
C SER A 433 -8.51 16.56 -14.77
N ILE A 434 -8.35 16.21 -16.05
CA ILE A 434 -7.05 16.12 -16.73
C ILE A 434 -6.34 17.48 -16.73
N ALA A 435 -7.06 18.59 -16.94
CA ALA A 435 -6.47 19.92 -16.86
C ALA A 435 -6.03 20.30 -15.43
N ARG A 436 -6.90 20.08 -14.46
CA ARG A 436 -6.67 20.45 -13.05
C ARG A 436 -5.57 19.62 -12.39
N ARG A 437 -5.39 18.35 -12.80
CA ARG A 437 -4.28 17.51 -12.32
C ARG A 437 -2.92 18.13 -12.60
N LEU A 438 -2.80 18.87 -13.69
CA LEU A 438 -1.56 19.55 -14.02
C LEU A 438 -1.36 20.81 -13.18
N GLN A 439 -2.45 21.51 -12.85
CA GLN A 439 -2.42 22.71 -12.02
C GLN A 439 -2.11 22.39 -10.57
N ASP A 440 -2.79 21.42 -9.99
CA ASP A 440 -2.50 20.88 -8.64
C ASP A 440 -2.88 19.39 -8.55
N PRO A 441 -1.91 18.49 -8.71
CA PRO A 441 -2.14 17.05 -8.67
C PRO A 441 -2.80 16.58 -7.37
N LEU A 442 -2.32 17.06 -6.22
CA LEU A 442 -2.83 16.65 -4.92
C LEU A 442 -4.31 17.02 -4.76
N SER A 443 -4.65 18.29 -5.02
CA SER A 443 -6.03 18.79 -4.85
C SER A 443 -7.04 18.08 -5.75
N GLU A 444 -6.61 17.59 -6.90
CA GLU A 444 -7.49 16.87 -7.83
C GLU A 444 -7.55 15.37 -7.54
N LEU A 445 -6.41 14.72 -7.27
CA LEU A 445 -6.34 13.28 -7.06
C LEU A 445 -7.01 12.82 -5.76
N VAL A 446 -7.07 13.65 -4.73
CA VAL A 446 -7.80 13.33 -3.48
C VAL A 446 -9.31 13.15 -3.67
N LYS A 447 -9.87 13.57 -4.81
CA LYS A 447 -11.28 13.36 -5.18
C LYS A 447 -11.57 11.92 -5.63
N ILE A 448 -10.52 11.13 -5.86
CA ILE A 448 -10.57 9.77 -6.40
C ILE A 448 -10.22 8.79 -5.28
N ASP A 449 -10.97 7.68 -5.21
CA ASP A 449 -10.56 6.57 -4.33
C ASP A 449 -9.14 6.13 -4.71
N PRO A 450 -8.16 6.16 -3.79
CA PRO A 450 -6.77 5.83 -4.09
C PRO A 450 -6.58 4.46 -4.76
N LYS A 451 -7.45 3.50 -4.48
CA LYS A 451 -7.45 2.18 -5.15
C LYS A 451 -7.78 2.25 -6.63
N SER A 452 -8.44 3.32 -7.08
CA SER A 452 -8.77 3.54 -8.49
C SER A 452 -7.67 4.27 -9.27
N ILE A 453 -6.64 4.73 -8.58
CA ILE A 453 -5.43 5.29 -9.20
C ILE A 453 -4.50 4.11 -9.52
N GLY A 454 -4.20 3.88 -10.79
CA GLY A 454 -3.30 2.80 -11.21
C GLY A 454 -1.86 3.10 -10.83
N VAL A 455 -1.38 2.49 -9.75
CA VAL A 455 -0.03 2.69 -9.19
C VAL A 455 0.82 1.42 -9.20
N GLY A 456 0.27 0.30 -9.65
CA GLY A 456 1.03 -0.93 -9.73
C GLY A 456 0.32 -2.12 -10.35
N GLN A 457 1.11 -3.11 -10.72
CA GLN A 457 0.66 -4.38 -11.26
C GLN A 457 0.03 -5.23 -10.13
N TYR A 458 -0.97 -6.06 -10.44
CA TYR A 458 -1.70 -6.90 -9.47
C TYR A 458 -2.52 -6.15 -8.41
N GLN A 459 -2.71 -4.83 -8.54
CA GLN A 459 -3.44 -4.00 -7.58
C GLN A 459 -4.86 -4.53 -7.28
N HIS A 460 -5.52 -5.12 -8.28
CA HIS A 460 -6.89 -5.65 -8.15
C HIS A 460 -6.96 -7.08 -7.60
N ASP A 461 -5.82 -7.79 -7.50
CA ASP A 461 -5.78 -9.20 -7.08
C ASP A 461 -5.52 -9.39 -5.59
N MET A 462 -5.13 -8.33 -4.90
CA MET A 462 -4.76 -8.40 -3.49
C MET A 462 -5.91 -8.03 -2.55
N ASN A 463 -5.67 -8.14 -1.24
CA ASN A 463 -6.62 -7.75 -0.21
C ASN A 463 -6.99 -6.26 -0.33
N GLN A 464 -8.20 -5.97 -0.85
CA GLN A 464 -8.67 -4.62 -1.15
C GLN A 464 -8.87 -3.76 0.09
N LYS A 465 -9.15 -4.35 1.26
CA LYS A 465 -9.26 -3.63 2.53
C LYS A 465 -7.88 -3.13 2.96
N ARG A 466 -6.90 -4.02 2.99
CA ARG A 466 -5.52 -3.69 3.36
C ARG A 466 -4.90 -2.66 2.41
N LEU A 467 -5.12 -2.84 1.11
CA LEU A 467 -4.68 -1.90 0.08
C LEU A 467 -5.31 -0.52 0.31
N GLY A 468 -6.63 -0.45 0.56
CA GLY A 468 -7.35 0.78 0.82
C GLY A 468 -6.78 1.53 2.01
N GLU A 469 -6.66 0.87 3.16
CA GLU A 469 -6.10 1.45 4.40
C GLU A 469 -4.68 1.99 4.18
N ALA A 470 -3.82 1.26 3.47
CA ALA A 470 -2.45 1.70 3.21
C ALA A 470 -2.39 2.93 2.27
N LEU A 471 -3.16 2.92 1.16
CA LEU A 471 -3.16 4.03 0.21
C LEU A 471 -3.85 5.28 0.78
N GLU A 472 -4.93 5.14 1.55
CA GLU A 472 -5.54 6.25 2.27
C GLU A 472 -4.55 6.90 3.25
N GLY A 473 -3.75 6.09 3.95
CA GLY A 473 -2.67 6.60 4.79
C GLY A 473 -1.64 7.44 4.03
N VAL A 474 -1.26 7.02 2.81
CA VAL A 474 -0.35 7.80 1.96
C VAL A 474 -0.97 9.14 1.56
N VAL A 475 -2.25 9.17 1.20
CA VAL A 475 -2.93 10.44 0.88
C VAL A 475 -2.96 11.35 2.09
N GLU A 476 -3.31 10.83 3.27
CA GLU A 476 -3.31 11.57 4.53
C GLU A 476 -1.94 12.18 4.82
N ASP A 477 -0.86 11.40 4.69
CA ASP A 477 0.51 11.88 4.91
C ASP A 477 0.88 13.00 3.93
N CYS A 478 0.57 12.85 2.64
CA CYS A 478 0.84 13.86 1.62
C CYS A 478 0.08 15.17 1.91
N VAL A 479 -1.22 15.09 2.23
CA VAL A 479 -2.04 16.27 2.52
C VAL A 479 -1.52 17.02 3.76
N ASN A 480 -1.20 16.30 4.84
CA ASN A 480 -0.69 16.92 6.06
C ASN A 480 0.76 17.44 5.91
N LYS A 481 1.57 16.80 5.09
CA LYS A 481 2.93 17.26 4.77
C LYS A 481 2.93 18.56 3.96
N VAL A 482 2.04 18.67 2.98
CA VAL A 482 1.86 19.89 2.17
C VAL A 482 1.13 20.96 2.98
N GLY A 483 0.12 20.59 3.77
CA GLY A 483 -0.81 21.49 4.43
C GLY A 483 -1.86 22.03 3.46
N VAL A 484 -2.93 22.60 4.00
CA VAL A 484 -4.05 23.09 3.20
C VAL A 484 -4.38 24.54 3.52
N ASP A 485 -4.79 25.32 2.51
CA ASP A 485 -5.36 26.64 2.73
C ASP A 485 -6.85 26.49 3.12
N LEU A 486 -7.22 26.98 4.28
CA LEU A 486 -8.55 26.83 4.89
C LEU A 486 -9.65 27.50 4.03
N ASN A 487 -9.29 28.55 3.32
CA ASN A 487 -10.23 29.35 2.54
C ASN A 487 -10.47 28.83 1.11
N THR A 488 -9.55 28.02 0.57
CA THR A 488 -9.63 27.51 -0.80
C THR A 488 -9.82 26.00 -0.89
N ALA A 489 -9.42 25.26 0.15
CA ALA A 489 -9.48 23.80 0.12
C ALA A 489 -10.90 23.25 -0.08
N SER A 490 -11.01 22.21 -0.92
CA SER A 490 -12.26 21.46 -1.11
C SER A 490 -12.57 20.58 0.10
N ALA A 491 -13.83 20.17 0.27
CA ALA A 491 -14.20 19.22 1.30
C ALA A 491 -13.43 17.89 1.16
N SER A 492 -13.19 17.43 -0.06
CA SER A 492 -12.40 16.21 -0.33
C SER A 492 -10.94 16.33 0.12
N LEU A 493 -10.33 17.50 0.00
CA LEU A 493 -8.97 17.74 0.49
C LEU A 493 -8.94 17.86 2.02
N LEU A 494 -9.91 18.57 2.60
CA LEU A 494 -10.03 18.75 4.04
C LEU A 494 -10.27 17.44 4.79
N GLU A 495 -10.94 16.46 4.16
CA GLU A 495 -11.23 15.14 4.75
C GLU A 495 -9.97 14.37 5.15
N TYR A 496 -8.83 14.62 4.48
CA TYR A 496 -7.54 14.01 4.78
C TYR A 496 -6.67 14.82 5.75
N VAL A 497 -7.15 15.96 6.22
CA VAL A 497 -6.43 16.71 7.27
C VAL A 497 -6.59 15.99 8.60
N SER A 498 -5.49 15.87 9.33
CA SER A 498 -5.43 15.28 10.67
C SER A 498 -6.61 15.69 11.55
N GLY A 499 -7.34 14.74 12.12
CA GLY A 499 -8.47 15.00 12.99
C GLY A 499 -9.78 15.46 12.31
N ILE A 500 -9.82 15.56 10.99
CA ILE A 500 -10.99 15.96 10.22
C ILE A 500 -11.60 14.73 9.53
N ASN A 501 -12.88 14.51 9.73
CA ASN A 501 -13.65 13.53 9.01
C ASN A 501 -14.55 14.20 7.96
N LYS A 502 -15.19 13.39 7.12
CA LYS A 502 -16.07 13.85 6.04
C LYS A 502 -17.16 14.84 6.47
N THR A 503 -17.72 14.65 7.67
CA THR A 503 -18.75 15.56 8.21
C THR A 503 -18.12 16.90 8.58
N LEU A 504 -16.99 16.90 9.26
CA LEU A 504 -16.28 18.11 9.64
C LEU A 504 -15.77 18.89 8.42
N ALA A 505 -15.24 18.20 7.41
CA ALA A 505 -14.82 18.82 6.15
C ALA A 505 -15.96 19.59 5.47
N ARG A 506 -17.15 19.01 5.38
CA ARG A 506 -18.34 19.66 4.85
C ARG A 506 -18.80 20.84 5.71
N ASN A 507 -18.75 20.70 7.03
CA ASN A 507 -19.13 21.75 7.96
C ASN A 507 -18.17 22.96 7.86
N ILE A 508 -16.88 22.72 7.63
CA ILE A 508 -15.88 23.80 7.42
C ILE A 508 -16.23 24.57 6.15
N VAL A 509 -16.54 23.88 5.04
CA VAL A 509 -16.91 24.50 3.77
C VAL A 509 -18.21 25.30 3.92
N ALA A 510 -19.25 24.70 4.53
CA ALA A 510 -20.52 25.37 4.79
C ALA A 510 -20.34 26.64 5.66
N TYR A 511 -19.55 26.54 6.72
CA TYR A 511 -19.26 27.71 7.57
C TYR A 511 -18.60 28.85 6.75
N ARG A 512 -17.66 28.53 5.89
CA ARG A 512 -16.99 29.50 5.00
C ARG A 512 -17.96 30.15 4.02
N GLU A 513 -18.88 29.38 3.46
CA GLU A 513 -19.88 29.87 2.52
C GLU A 513 -20.90 30.80 3.21
N GLU A 514 -21.28 30.51 4.44
CA GLU A 514 -22.26 31.27 5.21
C GLU A 514 -21.68 32.52 5.86
N ASN A 515 -20.42 32.43 6.38
CA ASN A 515 -19.83 33.48 7.21
C ASN A 515 -18.67 34.24 6.54
N GLY A 516 -18.35 33.88 5.27
CA GLY A 516 -17.19 34.40 4.56
C GLY A 516 -15.87 33.70 4.95
N ALA A 517 -14.77 34.20 4.41
CA ALA A 517 -13.45 33.62 4.60
C ALA A 517 -13.03 33.62 6.09
N PHE A 518 -12.38 32.56 6.51
CA PHE A 518 -11.75 32.49 7.84
C PHE A 518 -10.62 33.53 7.94
N LYS A 519 -10.64 34.32 9.01
CA LYS A 519 -9.62 35.32 9.33
C LYS A 519 -8.62 34.83 10.37
N SER A 520 -8.98 33.81 11.13
CA SER A 520 -8.17 33.22 12.19
C SER A 520 -8.48 31.75 12.39
N ARG A 521 -7.46 30.93 12.67
CA ARG A 521 -7.61 29.51 13.02
C ARG A 521 -8.58 29.27 14.18
N LYS A 522 -8.68 30.21 15.14
CA LYS A 522 -9.60 30.11 16.26
C LYS A 522 -11.08 30.04 15.84
N GLN A 523 -11.42 30.56 14.65
CA GLN A 523 -12.78 30.47 14.11
C GLN A 523 -13.20 29.03 13.77
N LEU A 524 -12.25 28.09 13.60
CA LEU A 524 -12.57 26.67 13.48
C LEU A 524 -13.38 26.13 14.64
N LEU A 525 -13.18 26.65 15.86
CA LEU A 525 -13.99 26.27 17.04
C LEU A 525 -15.46 26.68 16.95
N LYS A 526 -15.82 27.55 15.99
CA LYS A 526 -17.20 27.95 15.72
C LYS A 526 -17.88 27.01 14.69
N VAL A 527 -17.11 26.15 14.03
CA VAL A 527 -17.62 25.19 13.05
C VAL A 527 -18.40 24.10 13.78
N ALA A 528 -19.59 23.78 13.28
CA ALA A 528 -20.47 22.78 13.88
C ALA A 528 -19.75 21.42 14.03
N LYS A 529 -19.82 20.82 15.22
CA LYS A 529 -19.21 19.55 15.62
C LYS A 529 -17.67 19.52 15.67
N LEU A 530 -16.97 20.63 15.42
CA LEU A 530 -15.54 20.73 15.56
C LEU A 530 -15.18 21.13 17.01
N GLY A 531 -14.87 20.12 17.81
CA GLY A 531 -14.53 20.33 19.23
C GLY A 531 -13.03 20.59 19.44
N PRO A 532 -12.62 20.88 20.70
CA PRO A 532 -11.23 21.21 21.03
C PRO A 532 -10.21 20.15 20.60
N LYS A 533 -10.55 18.86 20.73
CA LYS A 533 -9.64 17.78 20.30
C LYS A 533 -9.41 17.77 18.79
N ALA A 534 -10.46 17.94 17.99
CA ALA A 534 -10.34 18.04 16.53
C ALA A 534 -9.54 19.29 16.14
N PHE A 535 -9.78 20.43 16.81
CA PHE A 535 -9.00 21.66 16.62
C PHE A 535 -7.52 21.43 16.89
N GLU A 536 -7.15 20.83 18.02
CA GLU A 536 -5.78 20.49 18.36
C GLU A 536 -5.14 19.66 17.24
N GLN A 537 -5.83 18.65 16.71
CA GLN A 537 -5.28 17.77 15.70
C GLN A 537 -5.12 18.45 14.32
N CYS A 538 -6.00 19.37 13.93
CA CYS A 538 -6.04 19.91 12.57
C CYS A 538 -5.40 21.29 12.41
N ALA A 539 -5.40 22.12 13.44
CA ALA A 539 -5.12 23.57 13.31
C ALA A 539 -3.74 23.88 12.71
N GLY A 540 -2.72 23.09 13.05
CA GLY A 540 -1.38 23.29 12.53
C GLY A 540 -1.22 22.98 11.03
N PHE A 541 -2.10 22.13 10.48
CA PHE A 541 -2.09 21.73 9.06
C PHE A 541 -2.95 22.62 8.17
N MET A 542 -3.78 23.49 8.76
CA MET A 542 -4.66 24.42 8.06
C MET A 542 -4.09 25.82 8.10
N ARG A 543 -3.87 26.43 6.95
CA ARG A 543 -3.27 27.75 6.81
C ARG A 543 -4.30 28.79 6.41
N ILE A 544 -4.07 30.05 6.81
CA ILE A 544 -4.87 31.21 6.41
C ILE A 544 -3.91 32.27 5.90
N THR A 545 -3.90 32.46 4.58
CA THR A 545 -3.09 33.51 3.95
C THR A 545 -3.78 34.87 4.14
N GLY A 546 -3.05 35.86 4.67
CA GLY A 546 -3.59 37.19 4.89
C GLY A 546 -4.62 37.30 6.04
N GLY A 547 -4.59 36.36 7.00
CA GLY A 547 -5.42 36.38 8.19
C GLY A 547 -5.01 37.46 9.21
N GLU A 548 -5.77 37.56 10.30
CA GLU A 548 -5.53 38.53 11.40
C GLU A 548 -4.22 38.24 12.14
N ASN A 549 -3.82 36.98 12.26
CA ASN A 549 -2.57 36.57 12.87
C ASN A 549 -1.63 36.02 11.77
N PRO A 550 -0.47 36.64 11.52
CA PRO A 550 0.48 36.15 10.53
C PRO A 550 0.96 34.73 10.76
N LEU A 551 0.99 34.25 12.00
CA LEU A 551 1.33 32.86 12.33
C LEU A 551 0.30 31.84 11.78
N ASP A 552 -0.95 32.26 11.54
CA ASP A 552 -1.96 31.41 10.91
C ASP A 552 -1.62 31.04 9.44
N GLY A 553 -0.73 31.80 8.80
CA GLY A 553 -0.16 31.48 7.48
C GLY A 553 1.01 30.50 7.50
N THR A 554 1.48 30.09 8.68
CA THR A 554 2.62 29.17 8.86
C THR A 554 2.15 27.77 9.24
N SER A 555 3.05 26.79 9.32
CA SER A 555 2.79 25.48 9.93
C SER A 555 3.07 25.44 11.44
N VAL A 556 3.32 26.57 12.08
CA VAL A 556 3.47 26.64 13.53
C VAL A 556 2.13 26.31 14.19
N HIS A 557 2.14 25.37 15.12
CA HIS A 557 0.92 24.97 15.83
C HIS A 557 0.46 26.09 16.79
N PRO A 558 -0.87 26.31 16.96
CA PRO A 558 -1.38 27.33 17.87
C PRO A 558 -0.86 27.23 19.30
N GLU A 559 -0.56 26.04 19.81
CA GLU A 559 0.07 25.82 21.13
C GLU A 559 1.42 26.53 21.26
N SER A 560 2.13 26.72 20.17
CA SER A 560 3.47 27.30 20.12
C SER A 560 3.49 28.78 19.74
N TYR A 561 2.32 29.44 19.59
CA TYR A 561 2.26 30.85 19.21
C TYR A 561 2.91 31.77 20.22
N ASP A 562 2.75 31.49 21.51
CA ASP A 562 3.38 32.28 22.57
C ASP A 562 4.92 32.19 22.50
N ALA A 563 5.44 30.98 22.29
CA ALA A 563 6.88 30.76 22.12
C ALA A 563 7.41 31.41 20.85
N ALA A 564 6.69 31.32 19.72
CA ALA A 564 7.06 31.95 18.46
C ALA A 564 7.04 33.48 18.57
N GLY A 565 6.03 34.07 19.23
CA GLY A 565 5.96 35.51 19.48
C GLY A 565 7.12 36.03 20.33
N LYS A 566 7.42 35.33 21.43
CA LYS A 566 8.58 35.66 22.29
C LYS A 566 9.90 35.50 21.56
N LEU A 567 10.03 34.53 20.66
CA LEU A 567 11.22 34.36 19.82
C LEU A 567 11.40 35.54 18.87
N LEU A 568 10.33 35.99 18.21
CA LEU A 568 10.34 37.16 17.31
C LEU A 568 10.76 38.41 18.07
N GLU A 569 10.15 38.69 19.22
CA GLU A 569 10.49 39.82 20.08
C GLU A 569 11.95 39.78 20.52
N LYS A 570 12.45 38.63 21.00
CA LYS A 570 13.86 38.44 21.41
C LYS A 570 14.84 38.70 20.27
N LEU A 571 14.46 38.40 19.03
CA LEU A 571 15.30 38.62 17.85
C LEU A 571 15.06 39.98 17.17
N GLY A 572 14.16 40.82 17.70
CA GLY A 572 13.87 42.18 17.22
C GLY A 572 12.98 42.24 15.99
N TYR A 573 12.14 41.24 15.76
CA TYR A 573 11.17 41.19 14.67
C TYR A 573 9.74 41.42 15.15
N LYS A 574 8.90 41.97 14.26
CA LYS A 574 7.46 42.07 14.47
C LYS A 574 6.72 40.93 13.73
N PRO A 575 5.61 40.40 14.28
CA PRO A 575 4.83 39.34 13.61
C PRO A 575 4.38 39.71 12.19
N GLU A 576 4.09 41.00 11.93
CA GLU A 576 3.63 41.48 10.62
C GLU A 576 4.67 41.32 9.52
N GLU A 577 5.97 41.29 9.89
CA GLU A 577 7.07 41.10 8.93
C GLU A 577 7.05 39.72 8.28
N LEU A 578 6.38 38.74 8.89
CA LEU A 578 6.15 37.39 8.31
C LEU A 578 5.32 37.44 7.03
N SER A 579 4.41 38.41 6.91
CA SER A 579 3.53 38.56 5.74
C SER A 579 4.29 38.93 4.45
N GLY A 580 5.55 39.31 4.55
CA GLY A 580 6.43 39.64 3.43
C GLY A 580 7.18 38.44 2.79
N GLY A 581 6.83 37.21 3.12
CA GLY A 581 7.47 36.00 2.55
C GLY A 581 8.48 35.33 3.49
N GLY A 582 8.45 35.67 4.78
CA GLY A 582 9.26 35.05 5.82
C GLY A 582 10.51 35.87 6.21
N LEU A 583 11.15 35.42 7.27
CA LEU A 583 12.29 36.08 7.88
C LEU A 583 13.60 35.37 7.53
N LEU A 584 14.09 35.56 6.32
CA LEU A 584 15.30 34.90 5.82
C LEU A 584 16.49 35.10 6.77
N GLY A 585 17.11 33.97 7.16
CA GLY A 585 18.27 33.92 8.03
C GLY A 585 17.97 34.02 9.52
N ILE A 586 16.68 33.97 9.94
CA ILE A 586 16.32 34.02 11.36
C ILE A 586 16.95 32.84 12.14
N SER A 587 17.04 31.67 11.54
CA SER A 587 17.67 30.48 12.13
C SER A 587 19.13 30.71 12.51
N ARG A 588 19.86 31.53 11.75
CA ARG A 588 21.27 31.86 12.00
C ARG A 588 21.45 32.86 13.14
N LYS A 589 20.41 33.63 13.48
CA LYS A 589 20.44 34.58 14.60
C LYS A 589 20.31 33.90 15.95
N ILE A 590 19.82 32.67 15.99
CA ILE A 590 19.73 31.86 17.20
C ILE A 590 21.09 31.21 17.46
N LYS A 591 21.89 31.86 18.33
CA LYS A 591 23.27 31.42 18.62
C LYS A 591 23.33 30.12 19.45
N ASP A 592 22.41 29.94 20.37
CA ASP A 592 22.31 28.78 21.27
C ASP A 592 20.86 28.30 21.32
N TYR A 593 20.58 27.27 20.54
CA TYR A 593 19.24 26.68 20.45
C TYR A 593 18.78 26.06 21.77
N LYS A 594 19.68 25.39 22.49
CA LYS A 594 19.34 24.71 23.75
C LYS A 594 18.94 25.73 24.85
N ARG A 595 19.71 26.79 25.00
CA ARG A 595 19.41 27.87 25.97
C ARG A 595 18.16 28.64 25.56
N THR A 596 18.02 28.97 24.28
CA THR A 596 16.84 29.68 23.77
C THR A 596 15.58 28.85 23.94
N ALA A 597 15.62 27.56 23.70
CA ALA A 597 14.49 26.68 23.92
C ALA A 597 14.07 26.64 25.39
N GLN A 598 15.04 26.54 26.32
CA GLN A 598 14.78 26.61 27.76
C GLN A 598 14.13 27.95 28.19
N ASP A 599 14.63 29.06 27.67
CA ASP A 599 14.08 30.41 27.94
C ASP A 599 12.62 30.56 27.45
N LEU A 600 12.28 29.86 26.38
CA LEU A 600 10.94 29.86 25.78
C LEU A 600 10.00 28.76 26.36
N GLY A 601 10.52 27.88 27.20
CA GLY A 601 9.76 26.79 27.81
C GLY A 601 9.34 25.69 26.81
N ILE A 602 10.11 25.49 25.71
CA ILE A 602 9.87 24.49 24.67
C ILE A 602 11.10 23.60 24.47
N GLY A 603 10.96 22.53 23.73
CA GLY A 603 12.08 21.66 23.35
C GLY A 603 12.92 22.23 22.21
N GLU A 604 14.17 21.76 22.09
CA GLU A 604 15.08 22.23 21.04
C GLU A 604 14.60 21.88 19.62
N ILE A 605 14.01 20.69 19.45
CA ILE A 605 13.46 20.23 18.16
C ILE A 605 12.30 21.15 17.75
N THR A 606 11.40 21.45 18.68
CA THR A 606 10.27 22.37 18.46
C THR A 606 10.75 23.76 18.09
N LEU A 607 11.80 24.28 18.75
CA LEU A 607 12.38 25.57 18.41
C LEU A 607 12.97 25.59 16.98
N ARG A 608 13.65 24.52 16.57
CA ARG A 608 14.18 24.39 15.21
C ARG A 608 13.08 24.38 14.16
N ASP A 609 11.98 23.66 14.43
CA ASP A 609 10.82 23.63 13.54
C ASP A 609 10.17 25.03 13.45
N ILE A 610 9.97 25.73 14.57
CA ILE A 610 9.43 27.10 14.59
C ILE A 610 10.35 28.05 13.79
N ALA A 611 11.67 28.03 14.04
CA ALA A 611 12.61 28.88 13.34
C ALA A 611 12.60 28.63 11.82
N GLY A 612 12.53 27.36 11.38
CA GLY A 612 12.41 27.00 9.97
C GLY A 612 11.12 27.50 9.33
N GLU A 613 9.99 27.42 10.04
CA GLU A 613 8.70 27.92 9.56
C GLU A 613 8.64 29.47 9.51
N LEU A 614 9.30 30.15 10.44
CA LEU A 614 9.41 31.61 10.41
C LEU A 614 10.35 32.10 9.30
N GLU A 615 11.38 31.31 8.97
CA GLU A 615 12.31 31.63 7.89
C GLU A 615 11.67 31.51 6.51
N LYS A 616 10.88 30.48 6.29
CA LYS A 616 10.15 30.18 5.05
C LYS A 616 8.72 29.72 5.38
N PRO A 617 7.80 30.65 5.66
CA PRO A 617 6.43 30.32 5.98
C PRO A 617 5.75 29.57 4.84
N ALA A 618 4.96 28.56 5.17
CA ALA A 618 4.15 27.82 4.21
C ALA A 618 4.94 27.24 3.02
N ARG A 619 6.22 26.86 3.22
CA ARG A 619 7.01 26.19 2.20
C ARG A 619 6.27 24.95 1.71
N ASP A 620 6.06 24.88 0.40
CA ASP A 620 5.51 23.68 -0.24
C ASP A 620 6.66 22.69 -0.49
N PRO A 621 6.65 21.50 0.12
CA PRO A 621 7.71 20.50 -0.08
C PRO A 621 7.79 20.01 -1.53
N ARG A 622 6.73 20.22 -2.33
CA ARG A 622 6.69 19.87 -3.74
C ARG A 622 7.56 20.76 -4.64
N ASP A 623 7.91 21.96 -4.19
CA ASP A 623 8.77 22.87 -4.96
C ASP A 623 10.17 22.33 -5.22
N GLU A 624 10.63 21.37 -4.40
CA GLU A 624 11.92 20.72 -4.53
C GLU A 624 11.89 19.48 -5.42
N MET A 625 10.68 19.02 -5.81
CA MET A 625 10.50 17.87 -6.68
C MET A 625 10.74 18.21 -8.15
N PRO A 626 11.15 17.23 -8.98
CA PRO A 626 11.33 17.45 -10.41
C PRO A 626 10.01 17.89 -11.08
N ARG A 627 10.07 18.96 -11.86
CA ARG A 627 8.90 19.44 -12.60
C ARG A 627 8.65 18.59 -13.85
N PRO A 628 7.38 18.39 -14.27
CA PRO A 628 7.07 17.69 -15.51
C PRO A 628 7.80 18.28 -16.71
N ILE A 629 8.26 17.44 -17.63
CA ILE A 629 8.89 17.87 -18.88
C ILE A 629 7.79 18.37 -19.81
N LEU A 630 7.82 19.67 -20.12
CA LEU A 630 6.92 20.28 -21.09
C LEU A 630 7.52 20.16 -22.48
N ARG A 631 6.73 19.71 -23.46
CA ARG A 631 7.17 19.36 -24.82
C ARG A 631 6.60 20.31 -25.86
N SER A 632 7.31 20.41 -26.98
CA SER A 632 6.85 21.10 -28.18
C SER A 632 6.91 20.21 -29.44
N ASP A 633 7.53 19.02 -29.35
CA ASP A 633 7.80 18.09 -30.44
C ASP A 633 7.71 16.62 -30.01
N ILE A 634 7.70 15.70 -30.95
CA ILE A 634 7.66 14.24 -30.72
C ILE A 634 8.94 13.59 -31.25
N LEU A 635 9.46 12.61 -30.49
CA LEU A 635 10.38 11.60 -30.96
C LEU A 635 9.61 10.31 -31.30
N GLU A 636 9.87 9.71 -32.45
CA GLU A 636 9.31 8.40 -32.81
C GLU A 636 10.28 7.27 -32.48
N MET A 637 9.76 6.06 -32.22
CA MET A 637 10.62 4.89 -31.94
C MET A 637 11.63 4.59 -33.04
N LYS A 638 11.28 4.90 -34.30
CA LYS A 638 12.18 4.71 -35.46
C LYS A 638 13.37 5.67 -35.46
N ASP A 639 13.26 6.78 -34.75
CA ASP A 639 14.29 7.81 -34.65
C ASP A 639 15.28 7.52 -33.50
N LEU A 640 15.02 6.46 -32.73
CA LEU A 640 15.83 6.05 -31.61
C LEU A 640 16.97 5.12 -32.06
N GLU A 641 18.19 5.51 -31.73
CA GLU A 641 19.39 4.71 -31.99
C GLU A 641 20.03 4.23 -30.68
N PRO A 642 20.55 3.00 -30.62
CA PRO A 642 21.36 2.55 -29.50
C PRO A 642 22.52 3.52 -29.22
N GLY A 643 22.70 3.89 -27.96
CA GLY A 643 23.70 4.85 -27.53
C GLY A 643 23.19 6.28 -27.38
N MET A 644 22.02 6.65 -27.90
CA MET A 644 21.38 7.95 -27.62
C MET A 644 21.14 8.14 -26.14
N VAL A 645 21.43 9.34 -25.64
CA VAL A 645 21.15 9.79 -24.27
C VAL A 645 19.97 10.74 -24.30
N LEU A 646 18.95 10.44 -23.51
CA LEU A 646 17.71 11.20 -23.45
C LEU A 646 17.33 11.45 -21.99
N LYS A 647 16.63 12.53 -21.75
CA LYS A 647 15.93 12.76 -20.47
C LYS A 647 14.57 12.07 -20.51
N GLY A 648 14.28 11.31 -19.46
CA GLY A 648 13.00 10.65 -19.32
C GLY A 648 12.40 10.86 -17.95
N THR A 649 11.09 10.67 -17.86
CA THR A 649 10.36 10.71 -16.61
C THR A 649 10.00 9.29 -16.18
N VAL A 650 10.33 8.90 -14.96
CA VAL A 650 9.97 7.59 -14.40
C VAL A 650 8.45 7.54 -14.21
N ARG A 651 7.79 6.64 -14.94
CA ARG A 651 6.32 6.48 -14.87
C ARG A 651 5.85 5.43 -13.88
N ASN A 652 6.63 4.38 -13.75
CA ASN A 652 6.30 3.28 -12.85
C ASN A 652 7.57 2.58 -12.37
N VAL A 653 7.57 2.14 -11.12
CA VAL A 653 8.65 1.35 -10.52
C VAL A 653 8.07 0.02 -10.07
N ILE A 654 8.72 -1.06 -10.52
CA ILE A 654 8.34 -2.45 -10.23
C ILE A 654 9.55 -3.22 -9.71
N ASP A 655 9.35 -4.40 -9.16
CA ASP A 655 10.40 -5.17 -8.48
C ASP A 655 11.67 -5.42 -9.32
N PHE A 656 11.54 -5.52 -10.63
CA PHE A 656 12.66 -5.82 -11.53
C PHE A 656 13.18 -4.63 -12.35
N GLY A 657 12.59 -3.44 -12.18
CA GLY A 657 13.03 -2.27 -12.92
C GLY A 657 12.11 -1.07 -12.84
N ALA A 658 12.35 -0.07 -13.68
CA ALA A 658 11.49 1.10 -13.82
C ALA A 658 11.14 1.34 -15.29
N PHE A 659 9.89 1.75 -15.51
CA PHE A 659 9.44 2.24 -16.80
C PHE A 659 9.65 3.74 -16.88
N VAL A 660 10.34 4.17 -17.95
CA VAL A 660 10.73 5.57 -18.17
C VAL A 660 10.15 6.07 -19.48
N ASP A 661 9.37 7.13 -19.42
CA ASP A 661 8.90 7.87 -20.58
C ASP A 661 10.02 8.77 -21.11
N ILE A 662 10.55 8.43 -22.25
CA ILE A 662 11.63 9.18 -22.93
C ILE A 662 11.13 10.08 -24.07
N GLY A 663 9.81 10.29 -24.15
CA GLY A 663 9.23 11.14 -25.19
C GLY A 663 8.78 10.41 -26.44
N VAL A 664 8.87 9.10 -26.45
CA VAL A 664 8.27 8.24 -27.48
C VAL A 664 7.03 7.55 -26.93
N HIS A 665 6.19 7.01 -27.81
CA HIS A 665 4.89 6.42 -27.42
C HIS A 665 4.98 5.10 -26.63
N GLN A 666 6.17 4.63 -26.33
CA GLN A 666 6.43 3.42 -25.57
C GLN A 666 7.42 3.72 -24.47
N ASP A 667 7.03 3.43 -23.24
CA ASP A 667 7.94 3.55 -22.10
C ASP A 667 9.12 2.57 -22.30
N GLY A 668 10.32 3.05 -22.04
CA GLY A 668 11.51 2.22 -22.02
C GLY A 668 11.68 1.57 -20.65
N LEU A 669 12.18 0.34 -20.62
CA LEU A 669 12.48 -0.37 -19.38
C LEU A 669 13.95 -0.18 -18.99
N VAL A 670 14.20 0.37 -17.83
CA VAL A 670 15.49 0.29 -17.13
C VAL A 670 15.41 -0.89 -16.16
N HIS A 671 16.06 -2.00 -16.49
CA HIS A 671 16.13 -3.16 -15.60
C HIS A 671 16.95 -2.81 -14.35
N ILE A 672 16.65 -3.42 -13.19
CA ILE A 672 17.34 -3.15 -11.92
C ILE A 672 18.88 -3.23 -12.05
N SER A 673 19.39 -4.15 -12.85
CA SER A 673 20.83 -4.29 -13.11
C SER A 673 21.43 -3.15 -13.94
N GLN A 674 20.61 -2.28 -14.54
CA GLN A 674 21.00 -1.17 -15.40
C GLN A 674 20.76 0.22 -14.77
N MET A 675 20.32 0.27 -13.50
CA MET A 675 20.01 1.52 -12.81
C MET A 675 21.23 2.20 -12.19
N THR A 676 22.05 1.43 -11.52
CA THR A 676 23.22 1.93 -10.78
C THR A 676 24.36 0.93 -10.82
N ASP A 677 25.60 1.39 -10.66
CA ASP A 677 26.79 0.53 -10.55
C ASP A 677 26.89 -0.19 -9.22
N LYS A 678 26.21 0.34 -8.18
CA LYS A 678 26.12 -0.31 -6.86
C LYS A 678 25.01 -1.36 -6.89
N TYR A 679 25.19 -2.45 -6.14
CA TYR A 679 24.13 -3.42 -5.95
C TYR A 679 22.99 -2.81 -5.13
N ILE A 680 21.77 -2.89 -5.66
CA ILE A 680 20.53 -2.50 -5.00
C ILE A 680 19.60 -3.71 -4.91
N LYS A 681 18.84 -3.79 -3.84
CA LYS A 681 17.88 -4.88 -3.64
C LYS A 681 16.54 -4.60 -4.32
N HIS A 682 16.18 -3.33 -4.43
CA HIS A 682 14.93 -2.89 -5.04
C HIS A 682 15.14 -1.61 -5.86
N PRO A 683 14.45 -1.47 -7.02
CA PRO A 683 14.57 -0.28 -7.87
C PRO A 683 14.27 1.06 -7.19
N LEU A 684 13.39 1.08 -6.18
CA LEU A 684 13.10 2.29 -5.37
C LEU A 684 14.28 2.83 -4.56
N GLU A 685 15.36 2.06 -4.43
CA GLU A 685 16.61 2.55 -3.85
C GLU A 685 17.38 3.49 -4.81
N ALA A 686 17.04 3.45 -6.10
CA ALA A 686 17.71 4.23 -7.15
C ALA A 686 16.82 5.31 -7.76
N VAL A 687 15.52 5.03 -7.95
CA VAL A 687 14.57 5.95 -8.60
C VAL A 687 13.19 5.87 -7.99
N SER A 688 12.43 6.95 -8.12
CA SER A 688 11.02 7.06 -7.72
C SER A 688 10.15 7.49 -8.90
N VAL A 689 8.84 7.21 -8.84
CA VAL A 689 7.89 7.68 -9.86
C VAL A 689 7.91 9.21 -9.92
N GLY A 690 7.97 9.76 -11.12
CA GLY A 690 8.07 11.20 -11.35
C GLY A 690 9.50 11.74 -11.43
N ASP A 691 10.53 10.95 -11.07
CA ASP A 691 11.92 11.36 -11.24
C ASP A 691 12.26 11.61 -12.70
N ILE A 692 13.03 12.68 -12.93
CA ILE A 692 13.64 12.94 -14.25
C ILE A 692 15.04 12.35 -14.22
N VAL A 693 15.25 11.38 -15.10
CA VAL A 693 16.50 10.62 -15.21
C VAL A 693 17.11 10.74 -16.58
N ASP A 694 18.44 10.81 -16.63
CA ASP A 694 19.16 10.66 -17.89
C ASP A 694 19.33 9.17 -18.17
N VAL A 695 18.87 8.74 -19.35
CA VAL A 695 18.93 7.33 -19.78
C VAL A 695 19.58 7.21 -21.14
N LYS A 696 20.31 6.12 -21.34
CA LYS A 696 20.90 5.76 -22.63
C LYS A 696 20.18 4.54 -23.20
N ILE A 697 19.88 4.60 -24.50
CA ILE A 697 19.23 3.51 -25.21
C ILE A 697 20.23 2.36 -25.37
N LEU A 698 19.86 1.17 -24.91
CA LEU A 698 20.61 -0.07 -25.11
C LEU A 698 20.17 -0.77 -26.38
N SER A 699 18.86 -0.90 -26.57
CA SER A 699 18.28 -1.55 -27.74
C SER A 699 16.85 -1.09 -28.00
N VAL A 700 16.44 -1.10 -29.26
CA VAL A 700 15.07 -0.82 -29.69
C VAL A 700 14.57 -2.00 -30.52
N ASP A 701 13.50 -2.65 -30.09
CA ASP A 701 12.82 -3.72 -30.83
C ASP A 701 11.50 -3.17 -31.36
N LEU A 702 11.49 -2.74 -32.60
CA LEU A 702 10.34 -2.15 -33.29
C LEU A 702 9.19 -3.17 -33.43
N ALA A 703 9.51 -4.46 -33.61
CA ALA A 703 8.51 -5.51 -33.81
C ALA A 703 7.75 -5.81 -32.52
N LYS A 704 8.46 -5.88 -31.40
CA LYS A 704 7.88 -6.13 -30.08
C LYS A 704 7.51 -4.86 -29.33
N LYS A 705 7.76 -3.69 -29.92
CA LYS A 705 7.56 -2.38 -29.28
C LYS A 705 8.23 -2.29 -27.90
N ARG A 706 9.49 -2.71 -27.81
CA ARG A 706 10.27 -2.69 -26.56
C ARG A 706 11.50 -1.81 -26.71
N ILE A 707 11.75 -1.01 -25.68
CA ILE A 707 12.93 -0.16 -25.55
C ILE A 707 13.64 -0.54 -24.26
N SER A 708 14.90 -0.95 -24.37
CA SER A 708 15.76 -1.23 -23.22
C SER A 708 16.67 -0.05 -22.96
N LEU A 709 16.68 0.40 -21.72
CA LEU A 709 17.41 1.58 -21.29
C LEU A 709 18.42 1.25 -20.19
N THR A 710 19.44 2.10 -20.04
CA THR A 710 20.37 2.08 -18.92
C THR A 710 20.59 3.48 -18.37
N MET A 711 20.74 3.57 -17.06
CA MET A 711 21.20 4.77 -16.37
C MET A 711 22.70 4.72 -16.07
N LYS A 712 23.36 3.60 -16.36
CA LYS A 712 24.81 3.42 -16.14
C LYS A 712 25.63 4.15 -17.19
N GLY A 713 26.65 4.86 -16.72
CA GLY A 713 27.56 5.58 -17.62
C GLY A 713 26.91 6.74 -18.36
N VAL A 714 25.80 7.26 -17.87
CA VAL A 714 25.15 8.49 -18.31
C VAL A 714 25.49 9.57 -17.30
N LYS A 715 26.11 10.66 -17.75
CA LYS A 715 26.42 11.85 -16.95
C LYS A 715 25.63 13.03 -17.48
#